data_3487f018651cfd7c3c54cac2240590af
#
_entry.id   3487f018651cfd7c3c54cac2240590af
#
_cell.length_a   1.000
_cell.length_b   1.000
_cell.length_c   1.000
_cell.angle_alpha   90.00
_cell.angle_beta   90.00
_cell.angle_gamma   90.00
#
_symmetry.space_group_name_H-M   'P 1'
#
loop_
_entity.id
_entity.type
_entity.pdbx_description
1 polymer ?
#
loop_
_entity_poly.entity_id
_entity_poly.type
_entity_poly.pdbx_seq_one_letter_code
_entity_poly.pdbx_strand_id
1 'polypeptide(L)'
;MKKRLIGAIAIFMLLPIAALAAQWGGVKATVVNRAGRVPISGATITVNQGGQVVANAISDSEGKFEIDGLENGAYKVIVAANGFVPSEINLQVEGFVKNLIFVSLVAEQVINEADDSSYAEFDMDDSGYTDNPAILFGANDPYNNIVGYGFSDVRFKNRGYNSETQDVLFAGVPLNDALTGYSPYSLWSGLNEATRNKETTIGLDAHETSFGGYNGVTSILGTPSSVRPGMRFSILSNSALYRLRLMANYASGEMDNGWSYAVNVSARLGGNDWVKGVYYKYISYYAGAEKKFNDEHRLAFMTFATPGERGAQNASTQEVYDLMKDNMYNSNWGYQDGKMRNARVRSVFEPIFVAKYTYTPSTDLELNATLLFRTGRNGYSALDWYDSADPRPDYYRNLPSYFYDDNADLSRYDEYQAAQQREAWLFDVNTQHIDWDRLYNINYNSEGGRSKYVLQDRRTDQNDLNLALTGKWTPSSWFTLNGGFNARLNRTEYFQTVKDLLGGQYYLNINNFAERDYAFSQAKIQNDLDYWIRNGEAQVLKKGDKYGYDYYAQLRNARLWADGSFDFGPLKANIAAKIGYETFWRDGLMRNGLFPGVQADGSDYIIEGINLSKDGDYQTSYGKSEKAKFLTGAVKAGVEYVLPGGHRFYANAGYFEDAPKFNGSFLSPRTRNTLTPNLTNSKTLSADINYQYSRGGYNLRFSAFYTNIADQSKVMSFYDDSQHSFTNFAMTGIDERHAGIELGFKVPFFITNLTLQGALSLGEYVYTSTPLMTQTVDNSSAVVVENEPITYWASHPVYAKNADGSYVVDENGKYKISKVQKHYVPSTPQLAANLGLNYRLPSYWFFSLGANYYANNYLSMNPLYRTELAVVGPDDKLSSASREEHRKSWLLTEDIVNEGLSAEEIEYMAAQEKFSPAFVINASIGKSWYIQRKYQFGFSLEIKNMLNNRDIRTGGYEQTRILKSGSYTRYYRFDSKYFYMQGANYMLNLYFRF
;
A
#
# COMPACT_ATOMS: atom_id res chain seq x y z
N MET A 1 36.88 23.22 71.32
CA MET A 1 37.75 23.68 70.21
C MET A 1 38.41 22.57 69.37
N LYS A 2 38.52 21.30 69.83
CA LYS A 2 39.20 20.22 69.09
C LYS A 2 38.36 19.55 67.95
N LYS A 3 37.02 19.75 67.84
CA LYS A 3 36.20 19.16 66.80
C LYS A 3 36.02 20.03 65.53
N ARG A 4 36.40 21.32 65.61
CA ARG A 4 36.34 22.21 64.43
C ARG A 4 37.66 22.26 63.63
N LEU A 5 38.74 21.75 64.12
CA LEU A 5 40.04 21.72 63.47
C LEU A 5 40.17 20.49 62.53
N ILE A 6 39.46 19.37 62.82
CA ILE A 6 39.50 18.16 62.02
C ILE A 6 38.65 18.34 60.82
N GLY A 7 37.55 19.11 60.92
CA GLY A 7 36.69 19.42 59.69
C GLY A 7 37.39 20.34 58.72
N ALA A 8 38.21 21.27 59.16
CA ALA A 8 38.96 22.18 58.24
C ALA A 8 40.15 21.50 57.56
N ILE A 9 40.77 20.50 58.15
CA ILE A 9 41.86 19.73 57.52
C ILE A 9 41.30 18.71 56.50
N ALA A 10 40.11 18.14 56.73
CA ALA A 10 39.46 17.25 55.77
C ALA A 10 38.95 17.98 54.49
N ILE A 11 38.52 19.25 54.64
CA ILE A 11 38.12 20.09 53.50
C ILE A 11 39.36 20.59 52.75
N PHE A 12 40.49 20.80 53.40
CA PHE A 12 41.73 21.23 52.73
C PHE A 12 42.49 20.08 52.07
N MET A 13 42.28 18.82 52.46
CA MET A 13 42.82 17.64 51.73
C MET A 13 41.95 17.15 50.54
N LEU A 14 40.72 17.62 50.43
CA LEU A 14 39.85 17.30 49.30
C LEU A 14 39.93 18.33 48.12
N LEU A 15 40.53 19.48 48.34
CA LEU A 15 40.68 20.53 47.35
C LEU A 15 41.79 20.32 46.29
N PRO A 16 42.87 19.54 46.48
CA PRO A 16 43.79 19.26 45.38
C PRO A 16 43.45 18.02 44.56
N ILE A 17 42.47 17.21 44.96
CA ILE A 17 42.08 16.03 44.13
C ILE A 17 41.05 16.40 43.02
N ALA A 18 40.34 17.53 43.15
CA ALA A 18 39.43 18.03 42.15
C ALA A 18 40.07 18.85 41.02
N ALA A 19 41.40 19.04 41.03
CA ALA A 19 42.14 19.87 40.06
C ALA A 19 43.05 19.10 39.15
N LEU A 20 43.04 17.76 39.18
CA LEU A 20 43.57 16.93 38.11
C LEU A 20 42.35 16.53 37.23
N ALA A 21 41.82 17.49 36.45
CA ALA A 21 41.01 17.13 35.29
C ALA A 21 41.86 16.18 34.45
N ALA A 22 41.43 14.95 34.25
CA ALA A 22 42.14 14.01 33.42
C ALA A 22 42.35 14.67 32.06
N GLN A 23 43.61 14.75 31.62
CA GLN A 23 43.96 15.32 30.32
C GLN A 23 43.59 14.40 29.13
N TRP A 24 43.18 13.20 29.47
CA TRP A 24 42.94 12.12 28.56
C TRP A 24 41.51 11.55 28.74
N GLY A 25 40.85 11.34 27.61
CA GLY A 25 39.56 10.69 27.59
C GLY A 25 39.51 9.64 26.48
N GLY A 26 38.33 9.37 25.92
CA GLY A 26 38.16 8.37 24.87
C GLY A 26 36.71 8.27 24.36
N VAL A 27 36.46 7.25 23.64
CA VAL A 27 35.12 6.93 23.09
C VAL A 27 34.88 5.43 23.09
N LYS A 28 33.68 5.01 23.45
CA LYS A 28 33.23 3.64 23.31
C LYS A 28 31.79 3.59 22.81
N ALA A 29 31.48 2.55 22.06
CA ALA A 29 30.14 2.28 21.60
C ALA A 29 30.00 0.82 21.14
N THR A 30 28.75 0.42 20.85
CA THR A 30 28.48 -0.78 20.08
C THR A 30 28.09 -0.39 18.65
N VAL A 31 28.83 -0.87 17.66
CA VAL A 31 28.46 -0.71 16.25
C VAL A 31 27.36 -1.68 15.92
N VAL A 32 26.22 -1.16 15.46
CA VAL A 32 25.05 -1.97 15.14
C VAL A 32 24.54 -1.65 13.75
N ASN A 33 23.90 -2.62 13.12
CA ASN A 33 23.05 -2.35 12.00
C ASN A 33 21.81 -1.58 12.47
N ARG A 34 21.52 -0.43 11.87
CA ARG A 34 20.37 0.40 12.23
C ARG A 34 19.06 -0.37 12.11
N ALA A 35 18.90 -1.19 11.09
CA ALA A 35 17.79 -2.13 10.98
C ALA A 35 18.03 -3.33 11.92
N GLY A 36 17.19 -3.47 12.96
CA GLY A 36 17.20 -4.60 13.87
C GLY A 36 18.31 -4.59 14.91
N ARG A 37 19.11 -3.53 15.02
CA ARG A 37 20.19 -3.35 16.03
C ARG A 37 21.13 -4.55 16.20
N VAL A 38 21.37 -5.28 15.12
CA VAL A 38 22.31 -6.41 15.12
C VAL A 38 23.73 -5.90 15.23
N PRO A 39 24.55 -6.37 16.20
CA PRO A 39 25.95 -5.99 16.30
C PRO A 39 26.74 -6.27 15.05
N ILE A 40 27.60 -5.33 14.65
CA ILE A 40 28.49 -5.47 13.49
C ILE A 40 29.91 -5.71 14.00
N SER A 41 30.40 -6.92 13.79
CA SER A 41 31.80 -7.30 14.06
C SER A 41 32.70 -6.87 12.91
N GLY A 42 33.93 -6.45 13.23
CA GLY A 42 34.93 -6.09 12.23
C GLY A 42 34.74 -4.73 11.58
N ALA A 43 33.86 -3.88 12.16
CA ALA A 43 33.76 -2.49 11.73
C ALA A 43 35.05 -1.74 12.09
N THR A 44 35.57 -0.94 11.15
CA THR A 44 36.75 -0.11 11.34
C THR A 44 36.30 1.24 11.92
N ILE A 45 36.89 1.64 13.03
CA ILE A 45 36.68 2.92 13.70
C ILE A 45 37.92 3.75 13.53
N THR A 46 37.82 4.92 12.91
CA THR A 46 38.94 5.84 12.66
C THR A 46 38.67 7.17 13.34
N VAL A 47 39.51 7.59 14.23
CA VAL A 47 39.42 8.89 14.93
C VAL A 47 40.39 9.88 14.32
N ASN A 48 39.87 10.98 13.80
CA ASN A 48 40.60 12.05 13.13
C ASN A 48 40.58 13.34 13.96
N GLN A 49 41.70 14.05 13.97
CA GLN A 49 41.84 15.40 14.50
C GLN A 49 42.62 16.27 13.50
N GLY A 50 42.03 17.39 13.10
CA GLY A 50 42.67 18.28 12.11
C GLY A 50 43.00 17.63 10.77
N GLY A 51 42.24 16.58 10.37
CA GLY A 51 42.46 15.83 9.12
C GLY A 51 43.52 14.71 9.19
N GLN A 52 44.12 14.49 10.38
CA GLN A 52 45.06 13.38 10.60
C GLN A 52 44.41 12.29 11.44
N VAL A 53 44.71 11.03 11.12
CA VAL A 53 44.26 9.88 11.91
C VAL A 53 45.09 9.83 13.20
N VAL A 54 44.42 9.92 14.35
CA VAL A 54 45.03 9.88 15.69
C VAL A 54 44.82 8.56 16.40
N ALA A 55 43.78 7.83 16.08
CA ALA A 55 43.54 6.51 16.64
C ALA A 55 42.67 5.65 15.70
N ASN A 56 42.81 4.33 15.79
CA ASN A 56 41.98 3.34 15.10
C ASN A 56 41.61 2.21 16.06
N ALA A 57 40.39 1.64 15.83
CA ALA A 57 39.95 0.43 16.48
C ALA A 57 39.16 -0.44 15.49
N ILE A 58 38.91 -1.67 15.88
CA ILE A 58 38.03 -2.59 15.15
C ILE A 58 37.01 -3.13 16.17
N SER A 59 35.72 -3.13 15.81
CA SER A 59 34.67 -3.68 16.66
C SER A 59 34.83 -5.18 16.84
N ASP A 60 34.61 -5.66 18.05
CA ASP A 60 34.70 -7.07 18.45
C ASP A 60 33.51 -7.91 17.92
N SER A 61 33.41 -9.17 18.34
CA SER A 61 32.32 -10.07 17.94
C SER A 61 30.92 -9.63 18.43
N GLU A 62 30.86 -8.75 19.40
CA GLU A 62 29.65 -8.16 19.95
C GLU A 62 29.41 -6.74 19.40
N GLY A 63 30.20 -6.31 18.41
CA GLY A 63 30.14 -5.00 17.80
C GLY A 63 30.73 -3.88 18.66
N LYS A 64 31.32 -4.17 19.81
CA LYS A 64 31.85 -3.18 20.74
C LYS A 64 33.23 -2.70 20.35
N PHE A 65 33.50 -1.42 20.58
CA PHE A 65 34.82 -0.85 20.53
C PHE A 65 35.05 0.15 21.68
N GLU A 66 36.30 0.32 22.09
CA GLU A 66 36.72 1.32 23.05
C GLU A 66 38.08 1.88 22.58
N ILE A 67 38.20 3.19 22.58
CA ILE A 67 39.42 3.94 22.27
C ILE A 67 39.69 4.88 23.41
N ASP A 68 40.75 4.66 24.14
CA ASP A 68 41.22 5.45 25.27
C ASP A 68 42.45 6.30 24.86
N GLY A 69 42.82 7.25 25.75
CA GLY A 69 44.05 8.01 25.59
C GLY A 69 43.96 9.14 24.57
N LEU A 70 42.77 9.64 24.27
CA LEU A 70 42.61 10.83 23.45
C LEU A 70 42.77 12.09 24.31
N GLU A 71 43.51 13.08 23.84
CA GLU A 71 43.59 14.40 24.49
C GLU A 71 42.24 15.11 24.47
N ASN A 72 42.05 16.05 25.40
CA ASN A 72 40.84 16.86 25.37
C ASN A 72 40.78 17.69 24.07
N GLY A 73 39.68 17.62 23.38
CA GLY A 73 39.52 18.29 22.08
C GLY A 73 38.40 17.76 21.23
N ALA A 74 38.25 18.38 20.04
CA ALA A 74 37.28 17.98 19.06
C ALA A 74 37.86 16.94 18.08
N TYR A 75 37.13 15.86 17.87
CA TYR A 75 37.52 14.76 16.98
C TYR A 75 36.38 14.41 16.03
N LYS A 76 36.73 13.84 14.89
CA LYS A 76 35.81 13.22 13.95
C LYS A 76 36.01 11.71 13.98
N VAL A 77 34.99 10.97 14.40
CA VAL A 77 35.01 9.51 14.43
C VAL A 77 34.31 9.00 13.19
N ILE A 78 34.99 8.22 12.36
CA ILE A 78 34.45 7.56 11.18
C ILE A 78 34.32 6.07 11.49
N VAL A 79 33.12 5.52 11.38
CA VAL A 79 32.84 4.10 11.55
C VAL A 79 32.41 3.52 10.22
N ALA A 80 33.13 2.54 9.71
CA ALA A 80 32.88 1.90 8.44
C ALA A 80 32.90 0.38 8.57
N ALA A 81 32.01 -0.30 7.87
CA ALA A 81 32.00 -1.76 7.76
C ALA A 81 31.68 -2.17 6.33
N ASN A 82 32.16 -3.36 5.92
CA ASN A 82 31.87 -3.85 4.58
C ASN A 82 30.37 -4.13 4.42
N GLY A 83 29.75 -3.56 3.39
CA GLY A 83 28.32 -3.66 3.14
C GLY A 83 27.47 -2.65 3.92
N PHE A 84 28.10 -1.63 4.51
CA PHE A 84 27.41 -0.56 5.24
C PHE A 84 27.88 0.82 4.79
N VAL A 85 26.99 1.79 4.84
CA VAL A 85 27.31 3.21 4.64
C VAL A 85 28.11 3.68 5.85
N PRO A 86 29.32 4.28 5.68
CA PRO A 86 30.09 4.82 6.79
C PRO A 86 29.30 5.88 7.56
N SER A 87 29.43 5.86 8.88
CA SER A 87 28.85 6.87 9.78
C SER A 87 29.96 7.79 10.28
N GLU A 88 29.72 9.10 10.23
CA GLU A 88 30.59 10.12 10.78
C GLU A 88 29.99 10.76 12.02
N ILE A 89 30.79 10.90 13.08
CA ILE A 89 30.36 11.43 14.38
C ILE A 89 31.35 12.48 14.83
N ASN A 90 30.90 13.67 15.16
CA ASN A 90 31.73 14.67 15.81
C ASN A 90 31.79 14.36 17.32
N LEU A 91 32.98 14.23 17.85
CA LEU A 91 33.22 13.85 19.24
C LEU A 91 33.99 14.96 19.97
N GLN A 92 33.46 15.43 21.09
CA GLN A 92 34.19 16.28 22.04
C GLN A 92 34.66 15.42 23.19
N VAL A 93 35.98 15.32 23.38
CA VAL A 93 36.62 14.61 24.49
C VAL A 93 36.93 15.59 25.62
N GLU A 94 36.48 15.26 26.86
CA GLU A 94 36.54 16.12 28.04
C GLU A 94 37.03 15.34 29.27
N GLY A 95 38.16 14.63 29.14
CA GLY A 95 38.81 13.95 30.29
C GLY A 95 38.10 12.67 30.79
N PHE A 96 37.20 12.08 29.99
CA PHE A 96 36.57 10.79 30.30
C PHE A 96 36.25 10.04 29.00
N VAL A 97 36.05 8.73 29.11
CA VAL A 97 35.61 7.91 27.96
C VAL A 97 34.13 8.13 27.73
N LYS A 98 33.77 8.79 26.58
CA LYS A 98 32.39 9.05 26.21
C LYS A 98 31.75 7.78 25.67
N ASN A 99 30.66 7.33 26.24
CA ASN A 99 29.86 6.22 25.73
C ASN A 99 28.79 6.72 24.78
N LEU A 100 28.94 6.44 23.48
CA LEU A 100 27.95 6.79 22.45
C LEU A 100 26.77 5.80 22.39
N ILE A 101 26.75 4.78 23.27
CA ILE A 101 25.76 3.70 23.34
C ILE A 101 25.79 2.86 22.06
N PHE A 102 25.33 3.41 20.95
CA PHE A 102 25.35 2.78 19.64
C PHE A 102 25.89 3.71 18.58
N VAL A 103 26.68 3.15 17.66
CA VAL A 103 26.89 3.70 16.35
C VAL A 103 26.12 2.85 15.35
N SER A 104 25.04 3.40 14.80
CA SER A 104 24.17 2.69 13.89
C SER A 104 24.63 2.88 12.46
N LEU A 105 25.00 1.78 11.79
CA LEU A 105 25.33 1.79 10.36
C LEU A 105 24.11 1.34 9.54
N VAL A 106 23.88 2.03 8.43
CA VAL A 106 22.89 1.64 7.43
C VAL A 106 23.52 0.64 6.48
N ALA A 107 22.91 -0.51 6.30
CA ALA A 107 23.42 -1.48 5.36
C ALA A 107 23.35 -0.95 3.92
N GLU A 108 24.43 -1.08 3.20
CA GLU A 108 24.39 -0.98 1.74
C GLU A 108 23.56 -2.15 1.19
N GLN A 109 22.36 -1.84 0.70
CA GLN A 109 21.59 -2.89 0.07
C GLN A 109 22.26 -3.37 -1.21
N VAL A 110 22.36 -4.69 -1.32
CA VAL A 110 22.47 -5.31 -2.65
C VAL A 110 21.11 -5.06 -3.30
N ILE A 111 21.06 -4.20 -4.30
CA ILE A 111 19.85 -3.98 -5.08
C ILE A 111 19.47 -5.33 -5.67
N ASN A 112 18.37 -5.89 -5.20
CA ASN A 112 17.67 -6.86 -6.00
C ASN A 112 16.88 -6.01 -7.01
N GLU A 113 17.21 -6.12 -8.28
CA GLU A 113 16.59 -5.34 -9.35
C GLU A 113 15.07 -5.63 -9.48
N ALA A 114 14.60 -6.69 -8.82
CA ALA A 114 13.20 -7.02 -8.64
C ALA A 114 12.41 -5.97 -7.84
N ASP A 115 13.07 -5.10 -7.06
CA ASP A 115 12.41 -4.04 -6.30
C ASP A 115 11.55 -3.12 -7.15
N ASP A 116 11.93 -2.92 -8.40
CA ASP A 116 11.23 -2.04 -9.31
C ASP A 116 9.93 -2.62 -9.87
N SER A 117 9.81 -3.93 -9.84
CA SER A 117 8.85 -4.61 -10.70
C SER A 117 7.63 -5.13 -9.97
N SER A 118 7.76 -5.37 -8.68
CA SER A 118 6.77 -6.18 -7.95
C SER A 118 5.61 -5.38 -7.41
N TYR A 119 5.74 -4.06 -7.33
CA TYR A 119 4.81 -3.19 -6.60
C TYR A 119 4.36 -1.99 -7.43
N ALA A 120 4.00 -2.24 -8.68
CA ALA A 120 3.09 -1.33 -9.34
C ALA A 120 1.82 -1.24 -8.47
N GLU A 121 1.41 -0.02 -8.11
CA GLU A 121 0.11 0.18 -7.50
C GLU A 121 -0.92 -0.57 -8.33
N PHE A 122 -1.64 -1.48 -7.68
CA PHE A 122 -2.79 -2.08 -8.31
C PHE A 122 -3.84 -0.99 -8.42
N ASP A 123 -4.25 -0.69 -9.64
CA ASP A 123 -5.31 0.26 -9.86
C ASP A 123 -6.57 -0.23 -9.15
N MET A 124 -7.26 0.68 -8.46
CA MET A 124 -8.66 0.45 -8.14
C MET A 124 -9.39 0.36 -9.47
N ASP A 125 -9.91 -0.81 -9.79
CA ASP A 125 -10.85 -0.92 -10.88
C ASP A 125 -12.25 -0.45 -10.45
N ASP A 126 -13.21 -0.49 -11.37
CA ASP A 126 -14.59 -0.11 -11.07
C ASP A 126 -15.30 -1.07 -10.09
N SER A 127 -14.64 -2.15 -9.68
CA SER A 127 -15.10 -3.10 -8.68
C SER A 127 -14.74 -2.73 -7.24
N GLY A 128 -14.01 -1.64 -7.02
CA GLY A 128 -13.53 -1.25 -5.69
C GLY A 128 -12.45 -2.16 -5.11
N TYR A 129 -11.92 -3.09 -5.91
CA TYR A 129 -10.85 -3.98 -5.49
C TYR A 129 -9.53 -3.21 -5.41
N THR A 130 -8.92 -3.22 -4.25
CA THR A 130 -7.62 -2.62 -3.99
C THR A 130 -6.72 -3.64 -3.34
N ASP A 131 -5.54 -3.85 -3.90
CA ASP A 131 -4.51 -4.69 -3.31
C ASP A 131 -3.22 -3.90 -3.26
N ASN A 132 -2.86 -3.44 -2.07
CA ASN A 132 -1.69 -2.59 -1.83
C ASN A 132 -0.89 -3.12 -0.64
N PRO A 133 -0.09 -4.19 -0.86
CA PRO A 133 0.63 -4.86 0.20
C PRO A 133 1.66 -3.94 0.86
N ALA A 134 1.79 -4.04 2.17
CA ALA A 134 2.87 -3.43 2.93
C ALA A 134 4.09 -4.35 2.93
N ILE A 135 5.24 -3.84 2.49
CA ILE A 135 6.48 -4.59 2.41
C ILE A 135 7.63 -3.81 2.99
N LEU A 136 8.39 -4.47 3.84
CA LEU A 136 9.56 -3.92 4.48
C LEU A 136 10.81 -4.18 3.63
N PHE A 137 10.96 -3.41 2.55
CA PHE A 137 12.18 -3.46 1.76
C PHE A 137 13.36 -2.91 2.55
N GLY A 138 14.46 -3.65 2.52
CA GLY A 138 15.69 -3.19 3.13
C GLY A 138 15.90 -3.55 4.58
N ALA A 139 14.97 -4.28 5.17
CA ALA A 139 15.21 -4.89 6.46
C ALA A 139 16.32 -5.94 6.35
N ASN A 140 17.32 -5.85 7.21
CA ASN A 140 18.48 -6.75 7.19
C ASN A 140 18.30 -8.01 8.04
N ASP A 141 17.12 -8.21 8.61
CA ASP A 141 16.83 -9.46 9.27
C ASP A 141 16.56 -10.58 8.24
N PRO A 142 16.85 -11.84 8.56
CA PRO A 142 16.75 -12.91 7.60
C PRO A 142 15.32 -13.16 7.10
N TYR A 143 14.28 -12.87 7.89
CA TYR A 143 12.90 -13.05 7.49
C TYR A 143 12.47 -12.00 6.45
N ASN A 144 12.56 -10.72 6.78
CA ASN A 144 12.08 -9.66 5.88
C ASN A 144 12.92 -9.56 4.60
N ASN A 145 14.21 -9.91 4.66
CA ASN A 145 15.06 -9.97 3.48
C ASN A 145 14.59 -11.00 2.46
N ILE A 146 14.10 -12.16 2.93
CA ILE A 146 13.56 -13.21 2.05
C ILE A 146 12.15 -12.85 1.59
N VAL A 147 11.28 -12.42 2.52
CA VAL A 147 9.86 -12.16 2.26
C VAL A 147 9.65 -11.02 1.29
N GLY A 148 10.41 -9.92 1.43
CA GLY A 148 10.31 -8.74 0.56
C GLY A 148 10.51 -9.05 -0.92
N TYR A 149 11.33 -10.06 -1.23
CA TYR A 149 11.64 -10.44 -2.62
C TYR A 149 11.01 -11.77 -3.05
N GLY A 150 10.95 -12.73 -2.13
CA GLY A 150 10.53 -14.10 -2.45
C GLY A 150 9.02 -14.29 -2.54
N PHE A 151 8.24 -13.49 -1.82
CA PHE A 151 6.79 -13.67 -1.73
C PHE A 151 5.98 -12.66 -2.55
N SER A 152 6.64 -11.78 -3.28
CA SER A 152 5.99 -10.73 -4.06
C SER A 152 5.00 -11.23 -5.11
N ASP A 153 5.29 -12.39 -5.70
CA ASP A 153 4.53 -12.92 -6.83
C ASP A 153 3.09 -13.35 -6.46
N VAL A 154 2.82 -13.60 -5.17
CA VAL A 154 1.48 -13.93 -4.65
C VAL A 154 0.81 -12.80 -3.89
N ARG A 155 1.26 -11.55 -4.09
CA ARG A 155 0.71 -10.36 -3.42
C ARG A 155 0.76 -10.48 -1.88
N PHE A 156 1.80 -11.11 -1.35
CA PHE A 156 1.97 -11.33 0.07
C PHE A 156 1.96 -10.01 0.84
N LYS A 157 1.12 -9.93 1.86
CA LYS A 157 1.03 -8.82 2.80
C LYS A 157 1.72 -9.21 4.09
N ASN A 158 2.72 -8.44 4.50
CA ASN A 158 3.40 -8.69 5.78
C ASN A 158 2.37 -8.62 6.93
N ARG A 159 2.25 -9.70 7.71
CA ARG A 159 1.24 -9.86 8.78
C ARG A 159 -0.21 -9.61 8.34
N GLY A 160 -0.49 -9.72 7.04
CA GLY A 160 -1.82 -9.43 6.46
C GLY A 160 -2.16 -7.95 6.31
N TYR A 161 -1.23 -7.03 6.56
CA TYR A 161 -1.50 -5.60 6.57
C TYR A 161 -1.40 -4.98 5.18
N ASN A 162 -2.19 -3.92 4.96
CA ASN A 162 -2.04 -3.03 3.82
C ASN A 162 -0.98 -1.95 4.07
N SER A 163 -0.56 -1.26 3.01
CA SER A 163 0.56 -0.30 3.07
C SER A 163 0.25 0.98 3.86
N GLU A 164 -1.02 1.30 4.14
CA GLU A 164 -1.40 2.42 5.00
C GLU A 164 -1.00 2.24 6.47
N THR A 165 -0.67 1.03 6.87
CA THR A 165 -0.22 0.70 8.23
C THR A 165 1.28 0.87 8.45
N GLN A 166 2.02 1.16 7.39
CA GLN A 166 3.46 1.36 7.36
C GLN A 166 3.80 2.82 7.06
N ASP A 167 4.72 3.41 7.82
CA ASP A 167 5.27 4.72 7.47
C ASP A 167 6.39 4.56 6.43
N VAL A 168 6.25 5.24 5.29
CA VAL A 168 7.32 5.40 4.30
C VAL A 168 7.79 6.84 4.30
N LEU A 169 9.07 7.04 4.56
CA LEU A 169 9.69 8.36 4.67
C LEU A 169 10.72 8.59 3.57
N PHE A 170 10.88 9.84 3.17
CA PHE A 170 11.99 10.30 2.35
C PHE A 170 12.70 11.45 3.06
N ALA A 171 13.98 11.31 3.34
CA ALA A 171 14.77 12.30 4.09
C ALA A 171 14.14 12.71 5.44
N GLY A 172 13.33 11.84 6.06
CA GLY A 172 12.65 12.05 7.34
C GLY A 172 11.22 12.62 7.26
N VAL A 173 10.69 12.88 6.05
CA VAL A 173 9.29 13.34 5.87
C VAL A 173 8.41 12.25 5.27
N PRO A 174 7.14 12.06 5.75
CA PRO A 174 6.23 11.04 5.22
C PRO A 174 5.90 11.21 3.75
N LEU A 175 5.96 10.12 2.98
CA LEU A 175 5.58 10.00 1.56
C LEU A 175 4.21 9.38 1.35
N ASN A 176 3.64 8.68 2.33
CA ASN A 176 2.33 8.07 2.20
C ASN A 176 1.30 9.07 1.66
N ASP A 177 0.42 8.62 0.79
CA ASP A 177 -0.64 9.46 0.23
C ASP A 177 -1.56 10.00 1.34
N ALA A 178 -1.92 11.27 1.26
CA ALA A 178 -2.66 11.95 2.32
C ALA A 178 -4.09 11.42 2.47
N LEU A 179 -4.74 11.08 1.36
CA LEU A 179 -6.17 10.79 1.32
C LEU A 179 -6.47 9.29 1.45
N THR A 180 -5.54 8.45 0.99
CA THR A 180 -5.68 6.99 1.03
C THR A 180 -4.82 6.34 2.10
N GLY A 181 -3.73 6.98 2.53
CA GLY A 181 -2.72 6.42 3.42
C GLY A 181 -1.73 5.47 2.75
N TYR A 182 -1.99 5.06 1.50
CA TYR A 182 -1.15 4.09 0.80
C TYR A 182 0.23 4.62 0.46
N SER A 183 1.19 3.71 0.36
CA SER A 183 2.56 4.03 -0.04
C SER A 183 2.68 4.08 -1.57
N PRO A 184 2.89 5.26 -2.18
CA PRO A 184 2.90 5.42 -3.63
C PRO A 184 4.26 5.05 -4.24
N TYR A 185 4.67 3.78 -4.15
CA TYR A 185 5.97 3.29 -4.65
C TYR A 185 6.24 3.60 -6.13
N SER A 186 5.19 3.73 -6.93
CA SER A 186 5.31 4.07 -8.36
C SER A 186 5.98 5.43 -8.61
N LEU A 187 5.91 6.37 -7.65
CA LEU A 187 6.45 7.73 -7.80
C LEU A 187 7.98 7.80 -7.82
N TRP A 188 8.65 6.80 -7.26
CA TRP A 188 10.12 6.71 -7.27
C TRP A 188 10.64 5.41 -7.85
N SER A 189 9.78 4.62 -8.47
CA SER A 189 10.19 3.40 -9.13
C SER A 189 11.13 3.70 -10.30
N GLY A 190 12.16 2.88 -10.48
CA GLY A 190 13.25 3.13 -11.43
C GLY A 190 14.42 3.97 -10.89
N LEU A 191 14.31 4.54 -9.69
CA LEU A 191 15.35 5.38 -9.07
C LEU A 191 16.20 4.60 -8.06
N ASN A 192 16.54 3.36 -8.36
CA ASN A 192 17.14 2.39 -7.44
C ASN A 192 18.41 2.88 -6.74
N GLU A 193 19.28 3.66 -7.40
CA GLU A 193 20.50 4.17 -6.77
C GLU A 193 20.20 5.31 -5.79
N ALA A 194 19.28 6.21 -6.11
CA ALA A 194 18.90 7.33 -5.25
C ALA A 194 18.10 6.87 -4.02
N THR A 195 17.33 5.80 -4.15
CA THR A 195 16.49 5.25 -3.07
C THR A 195 17.10 4.02 -2.40
N ARG A 196 18.34 3.69 -2.71
CA ARG A 196 19.04 2.51 -2.25
C ARG A 196 19.21 2.45 -0.74
N ASN A 197 19.67 3.55 -0.15
CA ASN A 197 19.98 3.62 1.26
C ASN A 197 18.69 3.90 2.06
N LYS A 198 18.22 2.85 2.72
CA LYS A 198 17.00 2.85 3.50
C LYS A 198 17.29 2.39 4.92
N GLU A 199 16.57 2.97 5.85
CA GLU A 199 16.47 2.51 7.22
C GLU A 199 15.11 1.86 7.41
N THR A 200 15.09 0.66 7.96
CA THR A 200 13.83 -0.06 8.15
C THR A 200 13.74 -0.54 9.58
N THR A 201 12.64 -0.22 10.25
CA THR A 201 12.24 -0.82 11.52
C THR A 201 11.09 -1.79 11.31
N ILE A 202 10.96 -2.78 12.19
CA ILE A 202 10.00 -3.87 12.06
C ILE A 202 8.95 -3.73 13.16
N GLY A 203 7.67 -3.86 12.79
CA GLY A 203 6.58 -3.82 13.76
C GLY A 203 6.57 -2.53 14.56
N LEU A 204 6.62 -2.65 15.87
CA LEU A 204 6.56 -1.54 16.83
C LEU A 204 7.93 -0.98 17.22
N ASP A 205 9.03 -1.44 16.62
CA ASP A 205 10.38 -0.98 16.97
C ASP A 205 10.48 0.55 16.85
N ALA A 206 11.28 1.16 17.73
CA ALA A 206 11.55 2.59 17.73
C ALA A 206 12.30 3.03 16.48
N HIS A 207 11.98 4.21 15.97
CA HIS A 207 12.67 4.85 14.84
C HIS A 207 13.11 6.28 15.20
N GLU A 208 14.29 6.70 14.73
CA GLU A 208 14.88 7.99 15.13
C GLU A 208 14.12 9.21 14.59
N THR A 209 13.49 9.11 13.42
CA THR A 209 12.88 10.25 12.73
C THR A 209 11.35 10.13 12.53
N SER A 210 10.73 9.08 13.09
CA SER A 210 9.28 8.88 13.04
C SER A 210 8.80 8.13 14.27
N PHE A 211 7.58 8.42 14.71
CA PHE A 211 6.89 7.58 15.70
C PHE A 211 6.69 6.14 15.16
N GLY A 212 6.44 5.99 13.86
CA GLY A 212 6.15 4.74 13.19
C GLY A 212 4.72 4.24 13.37
N GLY A 213 4.26 3.46 12.39
CA GLY A 213 3.05 2.66 12.49
C GLY A 213 3.30 1.33 13.21
N TYR A 214 2.26 0.51 13.35
CA TYR A 214 2.39 -0.84 13.92
C TYR A 214 2.96 -1.89 12.96
N ASN A 215 3.19 -1.54 11.70
CA ASN A 215 3.84 -2.38 10.69
C ASN A 215 5.25 -1.90 10.31
N GLY A 216 5.85 -1.05 11.14
CA GLY A 216 7.21 -0.56 10.94
C GLY A 216 7.33 0.70 10.10
N VAL A 217 8.58 1.05 9.82
CA VAL A 217 8.98 2.25 9.07
C VAL A 217 9.96 1.85 7.99
N THR A 218 9.81 2.42 6.79
CA THR A 218 10.85 2.44 5.77
C THR A 218 11.25 3.88 5.50
N SER A 219 12.45 4.27 5.89
CA SER A 219 12.98 5.62 5.72
C SER A 219 14.07 5.62 4.64
N ILE A 220 13.78 6.22 3.49
CA ILE A 220 14.74 6.45 2.42
C ILE A 220 15.58 7.66 2.80
N LEU A 221 16.91 7.51 2.91
CA LEU A 221 17.79 8.62 3.27
C LEU A 221 17.74 9.72 2.21
N GLY A 222 17.90 9.39 0.96
CA GLY A 222 17.61 10.22 -0.22
C GLY A 222 18.44 11.49 -0.38
N THR A 223 19.33 11.86 0.55
CA THR A 223 20.22 13.02 0.41
C THR A 223 21.36 12.71 -0.55
N PRO A 224 21.88 13.70 -1.30
CA PRO A 224 23.00 13.49 -2.23
C PRO A 224 24.22 12.83 -1.63
N SER A 225 24.59 13.17 -0.40
CA SER A 225 25.71 12.55 0.33
C SER A 225 25.45 11.09 0.70
N SER A 226 24.18 10.65 0.78
CA SER A 226 23.81 9.28 1.06
C SER A 226 23.85 8.38 -0.18
N VAL A 227 23.90 8.95 -1.38
CA VAL A 227 24.03 8.19 -2.63
C VAL A 227 25.47 7.76 -2.82
N ARG A 228 25.68 6.48 -3.13
CA ARG A 228 27.03 5.93 -3.30
C ARG A 228 27.82 6.66 -4.39
N PRO A 229 29.02 7.19 -4.09
CA PRO A 229 29.84 7.96 -5.05
C PRO A 229 30.24 7.15 -6.27
N GLY A 230 30.42 7.84 -7.41
CA GLY A 230 30.84 7.30 -8.70
C GLY A 230 29.70 7.29 -9.73
N MET A 231 30.00 6.73 -10.88
CA MET A 231 29.02 6.54 -11.96
C MET A 231 28.57 5.08 -12.04
N ARG A 232 27.30 4.87 -12.33
CA ARG A 232 26.72 3.55 -12.62
C ARG A 232 25.80 3.62 -13.82
N PHE A 233 25.97 2.68 -14.74
CA PHE A 233 25.06 2.41 -15.85
C PHE A 233 24.49 1.01 -15.69
N SER A 234 23.22 0.84 -16.00
CA SER A 234 22.62 -0.50 -16.10
C SER A 234 21.62 -0.60 -17.22
N ILE A 235 21.60 -1.77 -17.83
CA ILE A 235 20.63 -2.17 -18.85
C ILE A 235 19.97 -3.43 -18.34
N LEU A 236 18.63 -3.42 -18.24
CA LEU A 236 17.87 -4.55 -17.78
C LEU A 236 16.83 -4.95 -18.82
N SER A 237 16.77 -6.25 -19.11
CA SER A 237 15.70 -6.86 -19.89
C SER A 237 14.82 -7.72 -18.98
N ASN A 238 13.49 -7.57 -19.11
CA ASN A 238 12.53 -8.24 -18.26
C ASN A 238 11.34 -8.74 -19.12
N SER A 239 10.87 -9.96 -18.86
CA SER A 239 9.69 -10.50 -19.52
C SER A 239 8.37 -10.26 -18.77
N ALA A 240 8.44 -9.89 -17.49
CA ALA A 240 7.28 -9.83 -16.60
C ALA A 240 6.46 -8.53 -16.68
N LEU A 241 7.11 -7.36 -16.80
CA LEU A 241 6.43 -6.06 -16.73
C LEU A 241 6.70 -5.17 -17.94
N TYR A 242 7.98 -4.88 -18.19
CA TYR A 242 8.45 -4.05 -19.29
C TYR A 242 9.63 -4.72 -19.97
N ARG A 243 9.83 -4.45 -21.26
CA ARG A 243 10.89 -5.12 -22.04
C ARG A 243 12.28 -4.64 -21.66
N LEU A 244 12.45 -3.36 -21.41
CA LEU A 244 13.76 -2.72 -21.27
C LEU A 244 13.73 -1.66 -20.18
N ARG A 245 14.77 -1.68 -19.32
CA ARG A 245 15.13 -0.54 -18.48
C ARG A 245 16.56 -0.09 -18.80
N LEU A 246 16.74 1.21 -18.95
CA LEU A 246 18.03 1.88 -19.02
C LEU A 246 18.16 2.77 -17.78
N MET A 247 19.29 2.73 -17.10
CA MET A 247 19.56 3.58 -15.93
C MET A 247 20.98 4.13 -15.98
N ALA A 248 21.11 5.42 -15.63
CA ALA A 248 22.37 6.09 -15.39
C ALA A 248 22.30 6.82 -14.05
N ASN A 249 23.34 6.68 -13.25
CA ASN A 249 23.51 7.34 -11.96
C ASN A 249 24.88 7.97 -11.84
N TYR A 250 24.92 9.17 -11.25
CA TYR A 250 26.14 9.85 -10.85
C TYR A 250 25.98 10.41 -9.45
N ALA A 251 26.98 10.22 -8.60
CA ALA A 251 27.08 10.91 -7.31
C ALA A 251 28.54 11.32 -7.08
N SER A 252 28.73 12.58 -6.67
CA SER A 252 30.06 13.11 -6.41
C SER A 252 30.67 12.60 -5.09
N GLY A 253 29.81 12.19 -4.13
CA GLY A 253 30.21 12.13 -2.74
C GLY A 253 30.37 13.51 -2.13
N GLU A 254 30.79 13.60 -0.88
CA GLU A 254 31.15 14.88 -0.23
C GLU A 254 32.53 15.33 -0.76
N MET A 255 32.55 16.49 -1.42
CA MET A 255 33.80 17.11 -1.95
C MET A 255 34.47 17.98 -0.88
N ASP A 256 35.75 18.30 -1.05
CA ASP A 256 36.52 19.11 -0.10
C ASP A 256 35.92 20.49 0.19
N ASN A 257 35.13 21.01 -0.73
CA ASN A 257 34.42 22.27 -0.56
C ASN A 257 33.03 22.08 0.14
N GLY A 258 32.73 20.88 0.61
CA GLY A 258 31.49 20.55 1.32
C GLY A 258 30.25 20.41 0.44
N TRP A 259 30.35 20.40 -0.89
CA TRP A 259 29.25 20.10 -1.79
C TRP A 259 29.14 18.61 -2.07
N SER A 260 27.90 18.14 -2.23
CA SER A 260 27.56 16.81 -2.74
C SER A 260 26.48 16.93 -3.80
N TYR A 261 26.63 16.27 -4.93
CA TYR A 261 25.66 16.22 -6.02
C TYR A 261 25.30 14.79 -6.35
N ALA A 262 24.03 14.53 -6.65
CA ALA A 262 23.62 13.22 -7.17
C ALA A 262 22.53 13.38 -8.22
N VAL A 263 22.65 12.60 -9.30
CA VAL A 263 21.67 12.53 -10.38
C VAL A 263 21.43 11.07 -10.74
N ASN A 264 20.18 10.66 -10.82
CA ASN A 264 19.77 9.34 -11.29
C ASN A 264 18.70 9.50 -12.36
N VAL A 265 18.84 8.85 -13.50
CA VAL A 265 17.85 8.85 -14.58
C VAL A 265 17.64 7.42 -15.03
N SER A 266 16.38 7.07 -15.26
CA SER A 266 15.99 5.73 -15.70
C SER A 266 14.84 5.81 -16.71
N ALA A 267 14.85 4.94 -17.71
CA ALA A 267 13.74 4.76 -18.65
C ALA A 267 13.29 3.31 -18.63
N ARG A 268 11.98 3.08 -18.52
CA ARG A 268 11.33 1.76 -18.54
C ARG A 268 10.37 1.72 -19.72
N LEU A 269 10.61 0.81 -20.66
CA LEU A 269 9.98 0.83 -21.96
C LEU A 269 9.50 -0.56 -22.38
N GLY A 270 8.36 -0.60 -23.09
CA GLY A 270 7.84 -1.80 -23.77
C GLY A 270 6.81 -2.57 -22.94
N GLY A 271 6.20 -3.55 -23.58
CA GLY A 271 5.24 -4.46 -22.96
C GLY A 271 5.91 -5.65 -22.27
N ASN A 272 5.11 -6.46 -21.58
CA ASN A 272 5.54 -7.76 -21.08
C ASN A 272 5.21 -8.90 -22.06
N ASP A 273 5.72 -10.09 -21.81
CA ASP A 273 5.51 -11.25 -22.66
C ASP A 273 4.23 -12.05 -22.33
N TRP A 274 3.63 -11.76 -21.17
CA TRP A 274 2.53 -12.54 -20.62
C TRP A 274 1.16 -11.90 -20.88
N VAL A 275 1.00 -10.62 -20.54
CA VAL A 275 -0.29 -9.93 -20.60
C VAL A 275 -0.31 -8.95 -21.75
N LYS A 276 -1.01 -9.29 -22.82
CA LYS A 276 -1.15 -8.40 -23.98
C LYS A 276 -1.89 -7.11 -23.61
N GLY A 277 -1.49 -6.01 -24.23
CA GLY A 277 -2.05 -4.68 -23.97
C GLY A 277 -1.45 -3.97 -22.75
N VAL A 278 -0.71 -4.68 -21.90
CA VAL A 278 0.09 -4.05 -20.81
C VAL A 278 1.42 -3.58 -21.39
N TYR A 279 1.76 -2.33 -21.11
CA TYR A 279 3.01 -1.71 -21.54
C TYR A 279 3.44 -0.62 -20.55
N TYR A 280 4.71 -0.27 -20.59
CA TYR A 280 5.32 0.80 -19.79
C TYR A 280 6.03 1.79 -20.71
N LYS A 281 5.86 3.08 -20.44
CA LYS A 281 6.57 4.21 -21.04
C LYS A 281 6.85 5.23 -19.94
N TYR A 282 7.86 4.96 -19.11
CA TYR A 282 8.22 5.80 -17.99
C TYR A 282 9.64 6.32 -18.12
N ILE A 283 9.83 7.57 -17.72
CA ILE A 283 11.15 8.17 -17.49
C ILE A 283 11.17 8.63 -16.04
N SER A 284 12.09 8.08 -15.24
CA SER A 284 12.24 8.48 -13.84
C SER A 284 13.49 9.32 -13.70
N TYR A 285 13.44 10.37 -12.89
CA TYR A 285 14.60 11.18 -12.57
C TYR A 285 14.66 11.51 -11.09
N TYR A 286 15.88 11.62 -10.59
CA TYR A 286 16.25 12.21 -9.32
C TYR A 286 17.40 13.17 -9.56
N ALA A 287 17.37 14.34 -8.94
CA ALA A 287 18.47 15.29 -8.89
C ALA A 287 18.54 15.91 -7.49
N GLY A 288 19.74 15.99 -6.95
CA GLY A 288 19.95 16.59 -5.64
C GLY A 288 21.29 17.31 -5.53
N ALA A 289 21.29 18.36 -4.70
CA ALA A 289 22.47 19.10 -4.30
C ALA A 289 22.43 19.32 -2.78
N GLU A 290 23.54 19.08 -2.13
CA GLU A 290 23.72 19.25 -0.70
C GLU A 290 24.96 20.06 -0.40
N LYS A 291 24.86 20.97 0.55
CA LYS A 291 25.96 21.78 1.05
C LYS A 291 26.16 21.56 2.54
N LYS A 292 27.30 21.05 2.91
CA LYS A 292 27.83 21.09 4.28
C LYS A 292 28.57 22.42 4.44
N PHE A 293 28.02 23.34 5.23
CA PHE A 293 28.67 24.66 5.47
C PHE A 293 29.83 24.52 6.47
N ASN A 294 29.61 23.71 7.47
CA ASN A 294 30.55 23.30 8.52
C ASN A 294 30.06 22.00 9.17
N ASP A 295 30.63 21.57 10.27
CA ASP A 295 30.25 20.33 10.93
C ASP A 295 28.87 20.40 11.60
N GLU A 296 28.33 21.60 11.83
CA GLU A 296 27.03 21.81 12.47
C GLU A 296 25.90 21.97 11.46
N HIS A 297 26.16 22.50 10.27
CA HIS A 297 25.11 22.96 9.34
C HIS A 297 25.20 22.27 8.00
N ARG A 298 24.10 21.60 7.60
CA ARG A 298 23.88 21.01 6.27
C ARG A 298 22.55 21.46 5.68
N LEU A 299 22.52 21.67 4.39
CA LEU A 299 21.31 21.98 3.63
C LEU A 299 21.29 21.16 2.34
N ALA A 300 20.23 20.41 2.09
CA ALA A 300 20.02 19.61 0.91
C ALA A 300 18.76 20.00 0.17
N PHE A 301 18.81 20.04 -1.15
CA PHE A 301 17.68 20.16 -2.05
C PHE A 301 17.64 18.97 -2.98
N MET A 302 16.47 18.36 -3.10
CA MET A 302 16.24 17.16 -3.91
C MET A 302 14.95 17.28 -4.68
N THR A 303 14.91 16.74 -5.89
CA THR A 303 13.69 16.59 -6.68
C THR A 303 13.70 15.26 -7.39
N PHE A 304 12.53 14.64 -7.48
CA PHE A 304 12.34 13.41 -8.22
C PHE A 304 10.91 13.28 -8.75
N ALA A 305 10.76 12.53 -9.83
CA ALA A 305 9.50 12.12 -10.39
C ALA A 305 9.66 10.91 -11.31
N THR A 306 8.53 10.28 -11.60
CA THR A 306 8.43 9.16 -12.55
C THR A 306 7.30 9.46 -13.56
N PRO A 307 7.47 10.47 -14.46
CA PRO A 307 6.49 10.74 -15.50
C PRO A 307 6.38 9.58 -16.50
N GLY A 308 5.16 9.28 -16.91
CA GLY A 308 4.93 8.27 -17.93
C GLY A 308 3.52 7.72 -17.94
N GLU A 309 3.36 6.63 -18.67
CA GLU A 309 2.09 5.92 -18.81
C GLU A 309 2.28 4.40 -18.84
N ARG A 310 1.24 3.68 -18.41
CA ARG A 310 1.15 2.22 -18.55
C ARG A 310 -0.26 1.79 -18.91
N GLY A 311 -0.36 0.74 -19.71
CA GLY A 311 -1.61 0.01 -19.93
C GLY A 311 -1.90 -0.93 -18.76
N ALA A 312 -3.14 -0.95 -18.28
CA ALA A 312 -3.57 -1.79 -17.18
C ALA A 312 -4.08 -3.16 -17.63
N GLN A 313 -3.98 -4.14 -16.73
CA GLN A 313 -4.62 -5.45 -16.81
C GLN A 313 -5.94 -5.41 -16.04
N ASN A 314 -6.95 -6.16 -16.52
CA ASN A 314 -8.17 -6.44 -15.78
C ASN A 314 -8.24 -7.93 -15.38
N ALA A 315 -8.93 -8.21 -14.27
CA ALA A 315 -9.31 -9.58 -13.91
C ALA A 315 -10.49 -10.02 -14.79
N SER A 316 -10.56 -11.31 -15.11
CA SER A 316 -11.68 -11.91 -15.83
C SER A 316 -12.22 -13.14 -15.10
N THR A 317 -13.40 -13.61 -15.49
CA THR A 317 -14.00 -14.84 -14.97
C THR A 317 -13.27 -16.07 -15.50
N GLN A 318 -13.43 -17.20 -14.83
CA GLN A 318 -12.86 -18.46 -15.30
C GLN A 318 -13.38 -18.86 -16.69
N GLU A 319 -14.65 -18.63 -16.98
CA GLU A 319 -15.23 -18.89 -18.30
C GLU A 319 -14.46 -18.17 -19.42
N VAL A 320 -14.11 -16.90 -19.23
CA VAL A 320 -13.35 -16.13 -20.22
C VAL A 320 -11.95 -16.71 -20.41
N TYR A 321 -11.28 -17.08 -19.33
CA TYR A 321 -9.95 -17.72 -19.41
C TYR A 321 -9.99 -19.06 -20.14
N ASP A 322 -11.03 -19.86 -19.89
CA ASP A 322 -11.23 -21.15 -20.57
C ASP A 322 -11.56 -21.00 -22.07
N LEU A 323 -12.36 -20.00 -22.43
CA LEU A 323 -12.65 -19.66 -23.83
C LEU A 323 -11.39 -19.22 -24.58
N MET A 324 -10.58 -18.38 -23.94
CA MET A 324 -9.32 -17.88 -24.50
C MET A 324 -8.17 -18.89 -24.40
N LYS A 325 -8.29 -19.93 -23.56
CA LYS A 325 -7.23 -20.90 -23.20
C LYS A 325 -5.97 -20.19 -22.69
N ASP A 326 -6.16 -19.08 -22.02
CA ASP A 326 -5.08 -18.24 -21.52
C ASP A 326 -5.48 -17.51 -20.23
N ASN A 327 -4.89 -17.89 -19.10
CA ASN A 327 -5.10 -17.27 -17.80
C ASN A 327 -4.48 -15.85 -17.69
N MET A 328 -3.75 -15.41 -18.73
CA MET A 328 -3.18 -14.06 -18.84
C MET A 328 -4.00 -13.14 -19.74
N TYR A 329 -5.19 -13.57 -20.18
CA TYR A 329 -6.09 -12.75 -20.97
C TYR A 329 -6.38 -11.40 -20.29
N ASN A 330 -6.50 -10.35 -21.09
CA ASN A 330 -6.80 -8.99 -20.66
C ASN A 330 -7.87 -8.37 -21.54
N SER A 331 -9.01 -8.02 -20.95
CA SER A 331 -10.16 -7.43 -21.67
C SER A 331 -10.02 -5.93 -21.97
N ASN A 332 -8.97 -5.28 -21.48
CA ASN A 332 -8.83 -3.82 -21.58
C ASN A 332 -8.32 -3.30 -22.92
N TRP A 333 -7.95 -4.15 -23.85
CA TRP A 333 -7.33 -3.75 -25.11
C TRP A 333 -8.01 -4.35 -26.33
N GLY A 334 -7.71 -3.77 -27.49
CA GLY A 334 -8.12 -4.26 -28.79
C GLY A 334 -7.32 -3.63 -29.92
N TYR A 335 -7.68 -3.90 -31.15
CA TYR A 335 -7.04 -3.31 -32.33
C TYR A 335 -7.81 -2.09 -32.84
N GLN A 336 -7.06 -1.02 -33.13
CA GLN A 336 -7.52 0.15 -33.87
C GLN A 336 -6.61 0.34 -35.07
N ASP A 337 -7.13 0.31 -36.28
CA ASP A 337 -6.35 0.37 -37.51
C ASP A 337 -5.14 -0.61 -37.51
N GLY A 338 -5.35 -1.83 -37.01
CA GLY A 338 -4.33 -2.86 -36.88
C GLY A 338 -3.29 -2.61 -35.75
N LYS A 339 -3.40 -1.53 -34.94
CA LYS A 339 -2.52 -1.22 -33.83
C LYS A 339 -3.18 -1.55 -32.50
N MET A 340 -2.41 -2.11 -31.58
CA MET A 340 -2.88 -2.41 -30.23
C MET A 340 -3.15 -1.10 -29.46
N ARG A 341 -4.35 -0.98 -28.87
CA ARG A 341 -4.77 0.14 -28.04
C ARG A 341 -5.43 -0.38 -26.76
N ASN A 342 -4.95 0.09 -25.60
CA ASN A 342 -5.55 -0.22 -24.31
C ASN A 342 -6.51 0.91 -23.90
N ALA A 343 -7.70 0.58 -23.40
CA ALA A 343 -8.69 1.54 -22.92
C ALA A 343 -8.38 2.05 -21.49
N ARG A 344 -7.68 1.24 -20.71
CA ARG A 344 -7.32 1.51 -19.33
C ARG A 344 -5.84 1.88 -19.24
N VAL A 345 -5.55 3.16 -19.37
CA VAL A 345 -4.17 3.69 -19.34
C VAL A 345 -4.02 4.63 -18.15
N ARG A 346 -3.08 4.31 -17.29
CA ARG A 346 -2.65 5.21 -16.23
C ARG A 346 -1.56 6.14 -16.74
N SER A 347 -1.73 7.45 -16.52
CA SER A 347 -0.77 8.48 -16.90
C SER A 347 -0.44 9.32 -15.69
N VAL A 348 0.84 9.41 -15.34
CA VAL A 348 1.30 10.06 -14.10
C VAL A 348 2.39 11.08 -14.40
N PHE A 349 2.30 12.24 -13.77
CA PHE A 349 3.37 13.21 -13.64
C PHE A 349 3.21 13.98 -12.33
N GLU A 350 3.85 13.51 -11.27
CA GLU A 350 3.80 14.09 -9.92
C GLU A 350 5.21 14.35 -9.40
N PRO A 351 5.85 15.46 -9.77
CA PRO A 351 7.15 15.84 -9.23
C PRO A 351 7.08 16.14 -7.73
N ILE A 352 8.13 15.70 -7.04
CA ILE A 352 8.34 15.89 -5.61
C ILE A 352 9.59 16.74 -5.42
N PHE A 353 9.48 17.77 -4.58
CA PHE A 353 10.56 18.66 -4.20
C PHE A 353 10.78 18.56 -2.70
N VAL A 354 12.03 18.39 -2.27
CA VAL A 354 12.38 18.24 -0.86
C VAL A 354 13.52 19.18 -0.52
N ALA A 355 13.36 19.93 0.58
CA ALA A 355 14.42 20.71 1.20
C ALA A 355 14.66 20.16 2.61
N LYS A 356 15.89 19.79 2.95
CA LYS A 356 16.26 19.30 4.27
C LYS A 356 17.38 20.15 4.84
N TYR A 357 17.18 20.67 6.02
CA TYR A 357 18.19 21.34 6.82
C TYR A 357 18.49 20.49 8.07
N THR A 358 19.77 20.22 8.29
CA THR A 358 20.27 19.51 9.46
C THR A 358 21.17 20.44 10.26
N TYR A 359 20.91 20.54 11.58
CA TYR A 359 21.67 21.31 12.54
C TYR A 359 22.15 20.42 13.68
N THR A 360 23.46 20.30 13.82
CA THR A 360 24.14 19.46 14.81
C THR A 360 25.04 20.32 15.69
N PRO A 361 24.48 21.10 16.66
CA PRO A 361 25.24 22.03 17.48
C PRO A 361 26.23 21.34 18.42
N SER A 362 26.00 20.07 18.72
CA SER A 362 26.88 19.24 19.54
C SER A 362 26.75 17.78 19.13
N THR A 363 27.64 16.94 19.62
CA THR A 363 27.56 15.47 19.43
C THR A 363 26.28 14.83 20.02
N ASP A 364 25.64 15.54 20.92
CA ASP A 364 24.50 15.03 21.69
C ASP A 364 23.16 15.51 21.17
N LEU A 365 23.17 16.51 20.23
CA LEU A 365 21.94 17.09 19.71
C LEU A 365 21.99 17.18 18.17
N GLU A 366 21.02 16.58 17.52
CA GLU A 366 20.76 16.73 16.09
C GLU A 366 19.32 17.19 15.88
N LEU A 367 19.14 18.22 15.08
CA LEU A 367 17.84 18.76 14.70
C LEU A 367 17.72 18.74 13.17
N ASN A 368 16.59 18.27 12.67
CA ASN A 368 16.28 18.25 11.25
C ASN A 368 14.98 18.98 10.95
N ALA A 369 14.99 19.77 9.89
CA ALA A 369 13.78 20.37 9.33
C ALA A 369 13.69 19.93 7.86
N THR A 370 12.64 19.20 7.50
CA THR A 370 12.42 18.73 6.14
C THR A 370 11.08 19.22 5.63
N LEU A 371 11.09 19.89 4.49
CA LEU A 371 9.91 20.36 3.79
C LEU A 371 9.78 19.59 2.47
N LEU A 372 8.63 18.99 2.24
CA LEU A 372 8.29 18.30 1.01
C LEU A 372 7.09 18.98 0.35
N PHE A 373 7.21 19.18 -0.95
CA PHE A 373 6.10 19.62 -1.80
C PHE A 373 5.94 18.65 -2.97
N ARG A 374 4.77 18.02 -3.06
CA ARG A 374 4.35 17.15 -4.16
C ARG A 374 3.24 17.84 -4.91
N THR A 375 3.37 17.93 -6.23
CA THR A 375 2.35 18.52 -7.09
C THR A 375 2.24 17.71 -8.37
N GLY A 376 1.11 17.74 -9.05
CA GLY A 376 1.00 17.13 -10.36
C GLY A 376 -0.31 16.42 -10.62
N ARG A 377 -0.27 15.57 -11.63
CA ARG A 377 -1.45 14.92 -12.20
C ARG A 377 -1.30 13.41 -12.24
N ASN A 378 -2.40 12.73 -11.96
CA ASN A 378 -2.56 11.31 -12.12
C ASN A 378 -3.88 11.06 -12.85
N GLY A 379 -3.82 10.45 -14.02
CA GLY A 379 -4.98 10.16 -14.87
C GLY A 379 -5.14 8.67 -15.09
N TYR A 380 -6.38 8.20 -15.15
CA TYR A 380 -6.75 6.84 -15.44
C TYR A 380 -7.86 6.80 -16.47
N SER A 381 -7.58 6.31 -17.68
CA SER A 381 -8.56 6.29 -18.76
C SER A 381 -9.54 5.12 -18.64
N ALA A 382 -10.75 5.32 -19.12
CA ALA A 382 -11.78 4.28 -19.23
C ALA A 382 -12.73 4.59 -20.39
N LEU A 383 -13.37 3.58 -20.94
CA LEU A 383 -14.50 3.78 -21.84
C LEU A 383 -15.71 4.25 -21.04
N ASP A 384 -16.45 5.19 -21.61
CA ASP A 384 -17.76 5.64 -21.16
C ASP A 384 -18.71 5.63 -22.37
N TRP A 385 -19.99 5.33 -22.17
CA TRP A 385 -20.92 5.17 -23.29
C TRP A 385 -22.34 5.62 -22.93
N TYR A 386 -23.07 5.98 -23.95
CA TYR A 386 -24.43 6.46 -23.90
C TYR A 386 -25.32 5.71 -24.90
N ASP A 387 -26.44 5.22 -24.43
CA ASP A 387 -27.47 4.56 -25.26
C ASP A 387 -26.90 3.60 -26.32
N SER A 388 -26.01 2.73 -25.86
CA SER A 388 -25.28 1.78 -26.69
C SER A 388 -24.84 0.57 -25.88
N ALA A 389 -24.50 -0.52 -26.57
CA ALA A 389 -24.07 -1.76 -25.94
C ALA A 389 -22.76 -1.56 -25.15
N ASP A 390 -22.61 -2.31 -24.07
CA ASP A 390 -21.38 -2.34 -23.28
C ASP A 390 -20.19 -2.75 -24.18
N PRO A 391 -19.14 -1.93 -24.31
CA PRO A 391 -18.02 -2.19 -25.21
C PRO A 391 -17.01 -3.19 -24.65
N ARG A 392 -17.16 -3.64 -23.40
CA ARG A 392 -16.22 -4.56 -22.77
C ARG A 392 -16.45 -5.98 -23.27
N PRO A 393 -15.40 -6.67 -23.80
CA PRO A 393 -15.55 -8.03 -24.30
C PRO A 393 -16.11 -8.99 -23.24
N ASP A 394 -15.56 -8.93 -22.01
CA ASP A 394 -15.90 -9.79 -20.87
C ASP A 394 -17.13 -9.32 -20.07
N TYR A 395 -17.98 -8.51 -20.67
CA TYR A 395 -19.29 -8.20 -20.13
C TYR A 395 -20.16 -9.46 -20.11
N TYR A 396 -20.83 -9.76 -19.00
CA TYR A 396 -21.48 -11.05 -18.79
C TYR A 396 -22.53 -11.42 -19.86
N ARG A 397 -23.20 -10.40 -20.46
CA ARG A 397 -24.16 -10.65 -21.56
C ARG A 397 -23.50 -11.03 -22.88
N ASN A 398 -22.19 -10.88 -23.00
CA ASN A 398 -21.39 -11.30 -24.14
C ASN A 398 -20.78 -12.69 -23.95
N LEU A 399 -21.15 -13.40 -22.87
CA LEU A 399 -20.60 -14.73 -22.56
C LEU A 399 -21.63 -15.82 -22.90
N PRO A 400 -21.20 -17.02 -23.30
CA PRO A 400 -22.09 -18.15 -23.53
C PRO A 400 -22.97 -18.50 -22.35
N SER A 401 -22.42 -18.40 -21.12
CA SER A 401 -23.15 -18.68 -19.87
C SER A 401 -24.40 -17.82 -19.67
N TYR A 402 -24.44 -16.63 -20.25
CA TYR A 402 -25.61 -15.75 -20.17
C TYR A 402 -26.86 -16.41 -20.71
N PHE A 403 -26.75 -17.25 -21.75
CA PHE A 403 -27.86 -17.94 -22.40
C PHE A 403 -28.19 -19.29 -21.77
N TYR A 404 -27.41 -19.77 -20.79
CA TYR A 404 -27.65 -20.97 -19.99
C TYR A 404 -28.08 -20.68 -18.57
N ASP A 405 -28.11 -19.42 -18.14
CA ASP A 405 -28.46 -19.04 -16.79
C ASP A 405 -29.99 -19.15 -16.56
N ASP A 406 -30.40 -20.30 -16.06
CA ASP A 406 -31.76 -20.63 -15.67
C ASP A 406 -32.16 -20.07 -14.27
N ASN A 407 -31.21 -19.54 -13.51
CA ASN A 407 -31.50 -18.97 -12.19
C ASN A 407 -32.16 -17.59 -12.23
N ALA A 408 -31.96 -16.81 -13.30
CA ALA A 408 -32.39 -15.42 -13.33
C ALA A 408 -33.66 -15.18 -14.15
N ASP A 409 -33.78 -15.82 -15.30
CA ASP A 409 -34.91 -15.68 -16.21
C ASP A 409 -34.87 -16.77 -17.30
N LEU A 410 -35.73 -17.73 -17.19
CA LEU A 410 -35.87 -18.83 -18.19
C LEU A 410 -36.10 -18.33 -19.61
N SER A 411 -36.57 -17.08 -19.80
CA SER A 411 -36.73 -16.48 -21.11
C SER A 411 -35.43 -16.25 -21.89
N ARG A 412 -34.26 -16.34 -21.21
CA ARG A 412 -32.92 -16.19 -21.82
C ARG A 412 -32.30 -17.50 -22.26
N TYR A 413 -32.85 -18.65 -21.88
CA TYR A 413 -32.29 -19.94 -22.24
C TYR A 413 -32.36 -20.14 -23.76
N ASP A 414 -31.20 -20.13 -24.43
CA ASP A 414 -31.06 -20.29 -25.84
C ASP A 414 -29.72 -20.97 -26.20
N GLU A 415 -29.77 -22.29 -26.36
CA GLU A 415 -28.60 -23.10 -26.73
C GLU A 415 -27.97 -22.67 -28.04
N TYR A 416 -28.76 -22.22 -29.04
CA TYR A 416 -28.25 -21.78 -30.32
C TYR A 416 -27.45 -20.48 -30.18
N GLN A 417 -27.96 -19.50 -29.44
CA GLN A 417 -27.26 -18.26 -29.14
C GLN A 417 -25.99 -18.53 -28.31
N ALA A 418 -26.06 -19.40 -27.34
CA ALA A 418 -24.90 -19.81 -26.57
C ALA A 418 -23.79 -20.42 -27.40
N ALA A 419 -24.17 -21.31 -28.36
CA ALA A 419 -23.22 -21.92 -29.26
C ALA A 419 -22.59 -20.91 -30.23
N GLN A 420 -23.39 -20.00 -30.79
CA GLN A 420 -22.88 -18.92 -31.66
C GLN A 420 -21.92 -17.99 -30.89
N GLN A 421 -22.27 -17.61 -29.66
CA GLN A 421 -21.43 -16.75 -28.81
C GLN A 421 -20.11 -17.45 -28.47
N ARG A 422 -20.18 -18.76 -28.19
CA ARG A 422 -18.97 -19.56 -27.96
C ARG A 422 -18.08 -19.65 -29.22
N GLU A 423 -18.65 -19.83 -30.39
CA GLU A 423 -17.91 -19.84 -31.66
C GLU A 423 -17.24 -18.47 -31.90
N ALA A 424 -17.97 -17.38 -31.67
CA ALA A 424 -17.41 -16.03 -31.78
C ALA A 424 -16.24 -15.82 -30.84
N TRP A 425 -16.35 -16.24 -29.60
CA TRP A 425 -15.24 -16.17 -28.64
C TRP A 425 -14.01 -17.00 -29.06
N LEU A 426 -14.20 -18.11 -29.76
CA LEU A 426 -13.11 -18.96 -30.20
C LEU A 426 -12.40 -18.45 -31.46
N PHE A 427 -13.10 -17.74 -32.36
CA PHE A 427 -12.60 -17.47 -33.71
C PHE A 427 -12.64 -15.99 -34.12
N ASP A 428 -13.44 -15.14 -33.48
CA ASP A 428 -13.55 -13.72 -33.84
C ASP A 428 -12.77 -12.82 -32.88
N VAL A 429 -11.72 -12.19 -33.38
CA VAL A 429 -10.85 -11.29 -32.62
C VAL A 429 -11.60 -10.05 -32.12
N ASN A 430 -12.66 -9.62 -32.80
CA ASN A 430 -13.44 -8.46 -32.36
C ASN A 430 -14.41 -8.79 -31.22
N THR A 431 -14.76 -10.07 -31.08
CA THR A 431 -15.47 -10.57 -29.86
C THR A 431 -14.52 -10.75 -28.69
N GLN A 432 -13.29 -11.18 -28.93
CA GLN A 432 -12.27 -11.44 -27.90
C GLN A 432 -11.71 -10.16 -27.28
N HIS A 433 -11.72 -9.04 -28.00
CA HIS A 433 -11.08 -7.79 -27.60
C HIS A 433 -11.98 -6.59 -27.87
N ILE A 434 -11.60 -5.40 -27.38
CA ILE A 434 -12.33 -4.17 -27.68
C ILE A 434 -12.27 -3.90 -29.17
N ASP A 435 -13.43 -3.89 -29.82
CA ASP A 435 -13.57 -3.53 -31.21
C ASP A 435 -13.60 -2.01 -31.42
N TRP A 436 -12.42 -1.38 -31.39
CA TRP A 436 -12.26 0.07 -31.51
C TRP A 436 -12.86 0.59 -32.81
N ASP A 437 -12.69 -0.13 -33.91
CA ASP A 437 -13.16 0.32 -35.24
C ASP A 437 -14.69 0.35 -35.29
N ARG A 438 -15.36 -0.59 -34.62
CA ARG A 438 -16.81 -0.56 -34.42
C ARG A 438 -17.24 0.65 -33.55
N LEU A 439 -16.53 0.99 -32.46
CA LEU A 439 -16.87 2.14 -31.64
C LEU A 439 -16.79 3.44 -32.47
N TYR A 440 -15.75 3.60 -33.27
CA TYR A 440 -15.61 4.73 -34.19
C TYR A 440 -16.73 4.76 -35.23
N ASN A 441 -17.06 3.65 -35.85
CA ASN A 441 -18.14 3.55 -36.87
C ASN A 441 -19.50 3.92 -36.28
N ILE A 442 -19.81 3.51 -35.06
CA ILE A 442 -21.06 3.88 -34.40
C ILE A 442 -21.10 5.39 -34.16
N ASN A 443 -20.02 5.99 -33.71
CA ASN A 443 -19.94 7.44 -33.46
C ASN A 443 -20.02 8.25 -34.77
N TYR A 444 -19.37 7.80 -35.86
CA TYR A 444 -19.45 8.45 -37.18
C TYR A 444 -20.88 8.48 -37.74
N ASN A 445 -21.64 7.40 -37.47
CA ASN A 445 -23.01 7.26 -37.95
C ASN A 445 -24.06 7.73 -36.93
N SER A 446 -23.63 8.31 -35.82
CA SER A 446 -24.56 8.81 -34.80
C SER A 446 -25.30 10.05 -35.29
N GLU A 447 -26.61 10.06 -35.08
CA GLU A 447 -27.47 11.17 -35.45
C GLU A 447 -27.03 12.46 -34.75
N GLY A 448 -26.95 13.57 -35.48
CA GLY A 448 -26.49 14.86 -34.97
C GLY A 448 -25.02 14.92 -34.60
N GLY A 449 -24.26 13.82 -34.75
CA GLY A 449 -22.81 13.76 -34.44
C GLY A 449 -22.45 13.65 -32.95
N ARG A 450 -23.43 13.37 -32.08
CA ARG A 450 -23.18 13.09 -30.65
C ARG A 450 -22.46 11.74 -30.52
N SER A 451 -21.32 11.73 -29.82
CA SER A 451 -20.62 10.47 -29.51
C SER A 451 -21.49 9.56 -28.64
N LYS A 452 -21.61 8.30 -29.01
CA LYS A 452 -22.22 7.25 -28.17
C LYS A 452 -21.17 6.57 -27.28
N TYR A 453 -19.93 6.53 -27.72
CA TYR A 453 -18.78 6.05 -26.97
C TYR A 453 -17.72 7.16 -26.87
N VAL A 454 -17.15 7.31 -25.70
CA VAL A 454 -16.01 8.22 -25.46
C VAL A 454 -14.96 7.52 -24.62
N LEU A 455 -13.71 7.93 -24.76
CA LEU A 455 -12.67 7.61 -23.80
C LEU A 455 -12.57 8.76 -22.79
N GLN A 456 -12.85 8.48 -21.54
CA GLN A 456 -12.70 9.42 -20.44
C GLN A 456 -11.30 9.33 -19.83
N ASP A 457 -10.88 10.36 -19.11
CA ASP A 457 -9.70 10.38 -18.24
C ASP A 457 -10.14 10.81 -16.85
N ARG A 458 -10.09 9.90 -15.88
CA ARG A 458 -10.38 10.16 -14.47
C ARG A 458 -9.13 10.71 -13.83
N ARG A 459 -9.20 11.93 -13.32
CA ARG A 459 -8.06 12.70 -12.87
C ARG A 459 -8.05 12.85 -11.35
N THR A 460 -6.84 12.76 -10.83
CA THR A 460 -6.52 13.02 -9.43
C THR A 460 -5.30 13.95 -9.42
N ASP A 461 -5.54 15.26 -9.41
CA ASP A 461 -4.49 16.27 -9.49
C ASP A 461 -4.26 16.88 -8.11
N GLN A 462 -3.04 16.76 -7.56
CA GLN A 462 -2.80 17.11 -6.17
C GLN A 462 -1.74 18.19 -5.96
N ASN A 463 -1.90 18.89 -4.83
CA ASN A 463 -0.89 19.74 -4.21
C ASN A 463 -0.79 19.35 -2.74
N ASP A 464 0.37 18.87 -2.33
CA ASP A 464 0.63 18.31 -1.02
C ASP A 464 1.88 18.93 -0.41
N LEU A 465 1.73 19.69 0.66
CA LEU A 465 2.81 20.30 1.40
C LEU A 465 2.95 19.61 2.77
N ASN A 466 4.13 19.10 3.05
CA ASN A 466 4.43 18.34 4.25
C ASN A 466 5.70 18.87 4.93
N LEU A 467 5.61 19.28 6.18
CA LEU A 467 6.71 19.73 7.02
C LEU A 467 6.97 18.70 8.11
N ALA A 468 8.21 18.26 8.24
CA ALA A 468 8.67 17.44 9.36
C ALA A 468 9.82 18.12 10.08
N LEU A 469 9.67 18.33 11.38
CA LEU A 469 10.71 18.76 12.29
C LEU A 469 11.04 17.58 13.20
N THR A 470 12.30 17.16 13.25
CA THR A 470 12.72 16.04 14.11
C THR A 470 13.97 16.40 14.89
N GLY A 471 14.10 15.86 16.09
CA GLY A 471 15.25 16.05 16.95
C GLY A 471 15.65 14.76 17.64
N LYS A 472 16.95 14.58 17.79
CA LYS A 472 17.59 13.53 18.57
C LYS A 472 18.47 14.19 19.60
N TRP A 473 18.23 13.89 20.88
CA TRP A 473 19.00 14.41 22.00
C TRP A 473 19.47 13.27 22.92
N THR A 474 20.78 13.17 23.11
CA THR A 474 21.43 12.12 23.91
C THR A 474 22.20 12.75 25.08
N PRO A 475 21.49 13.27 26.10
CA PRO A 475 22.11 14.00 27.19
C PRO A 475 22.99 13.13 28.10
N SER A 476 22.84 11.83 28.02
CA SER A 476 23.61 10.87 28.83
C SER A 476 23.75 9.54 28.10
N SER A 477 24.70 8.73 28.53
CA SER A 477 24.97 7.41 27.94
C SER A 477 23.81 6.41 28.09
N TRP A 478 22.91 6.64 29.03
CA TRP A 478 21.78 5.74 29.32
C TRP A 478 20.43 6.25 28.79
N PHE A 479 20.36 7.48 28.23
CA PHE A 479 19.10 8.06 27.76
C PHE A 479 19.25 8.79 26.44
N THR A 480 18.35 8.51 25.51
CA THR A 480 18.17 9.23 24.25
C THR A 480 16.71 9.61 24.09
N LEU A 481 16.46 10.86 23.76
CA LEU A 481 15.13 11.37 23.40
C LEU A 481 15.09 11.66 21.90
N ASN A 482 14.20 11.00 21.18
CA ASN A 482 13.80 11.35 19.84
C ASN A 482 12.44 12.03 19.88
N GLY A 483 12.21 12.98 19.00
CA GLY A 483 10.90 13.62 18.93
C GLY A 483 10.71 14.38 17.64
N GLY A 484 9.48 14.70 17.34
CA GLY A 484 9.19 15.43 16.11
C GLY A 484 7.80 15.99 16.04
N PHE A 485 7.69 16.98 15.15
CA PHE A 485 6.43 17.60 14.75
C PHE A 485 6.26 17.43 13.25
N ASN A 486 5.06 17.02 12.83
CA ASN A 486 4.70 16.92 11.42
C ASN A 486 3.42 17.71 11.16
N ALA A 487 3.42 18.54 10.11
CA ALA A 487 2.24 19.26 9.64
C ALA A 487 2.07 19.08 8.14
N ARG A 488 0.85 18.80 7.70
CA ARG A 488 0.53 18.51 6.31
C ARG A 488 -0.69 19.28 5.84
N LEU A 489 -0.61 19.83 4.64
CA LEU A 489 -1.68 20.49 3.92
C LEU A 489 -1.82 19.83 2.56
N ASN A 490 -2.94 19.13 2.33
CA ASN A 490 -3.22 18.51 1.06
C ASN A 490 -4.49 19.10 0.43
N ARG A 491 -4.44 19.36 -0.87
CA ARG A 491 -5.58 19.70 -1.71
C ARG A 491 -5.48 18.93 -3.00
N THR A 492 -6.42 18.05 -3.21
CA THR A 492 -6.48 17.16 -4.38
C THR A 492 -7.77 17.39 -5.14
N GLU A 493 -7.68 17.63 -6.43
CA GLU A 493 -8.83 17.77 -7.32
C GLU A 493 -9.15 16.43 -7.96
N TYR A 494 -10.38 15.99 -7.79
CA TYR A 494 -10.96 14.83 -8.44
C TYR A 494 -11.95 15.26 -9.50
N PHE A 495 -11.70 14.92 -10.75
CA PHE A 495 -12.56 15.25 -11.88
C PHE A 495 -12.38 14.24 -13.01
N GLN A 496 -13.24 14.30 -14.01
CA GLN A 496 -13.04 13.54 -15.25
C GLN A 496 -13.12 14.46 -16.47
N THR A 497 -12.42 14.07 -17.54
CA THR A 497 -12.40 14.80 -18.81
C THR A 497 -12.66 13.88 -19.98
N VAL A 498 -13.13 14.45 -21.08
CA VAL A 498 -13.20 13.73 -22.38
C VAL A 498 -11.79 13.62 -22.95
N LYS A 499 -11.22 12.41 -22.91
CA LYS A 499 -9.88 12.14 -23.49
C LYS A 499 -9.92 11.99 -25.01
N ASP A 500 -10.95 11.30 -25.52
CA ASP A 500 -11.13 11.05 -26.95
C ASP A 500 -12.62 10.88 -27.27
N LEU A 501 -13.14 11.56 -28.29
CA LEU A 501 -14.51 11.46 -28.76
C LEU A 501 -14.78 10.25 -29.65
N LEU A 502 -13.76 9.46 -29.95
CA LEU A 502 -13.80 8.26 -30.80
C LEU A 502 -14.53 8.48 -32.13
N GLY A 503 -14.21 9.60 -32.81
CA GLY A 503 -14.77 9.96 -34.11
C GLY A 503 -16.07 10.75 -34.09
N GLY A 504 -16.72 10.92 -32.95
CA GLY A 504 -17.88 11.80 -32.81
C GLY A 504 -17.50 13.29 -32.81
N GLN A 505 -18.47 14.16 -32.92
CA GLN A 505 -18.26 15.60 -32.97
C GLN A 505 -18.29 16.25 -31.59
N TYR A 506 -19.08 15.71 -30.68
CA TYR A 506 -19.26 16.21 -29.32
C TYR A 506 -19.84 15.14 -28.39
N TYR A 507 -19.81 15.40 -27.10
CA TYR A 507 -20.50 14.65 -26.05
C TYR A 507 -21.34 15.61 -25.21
N LEU A 508 -22.21 15.13 -24.32
CA LEU A 508 -23.02 15.99 -23.47
C LEU A 508 -22.69 15.74 -22.00
N ASN A 509 -22.68 16.84 -21.20
CA ASN A 509 -22.45 16.75 -19.77
C ASN A 509 -23.75 16.42 -19.02
N ILE A 510 -24.28 15.23 -19.28
CA ILE A 510 -25.46 14.70 -18.61
C ILE A 510 -25.14 13.37 -17.92
N ASN A 511 -25.94 13.02 -16.91
CA ASN A 511 -25.91 11.71 -16.30
C ASN A 511 -26.69 10.75 -17.19
N ASN A 512 -25.98 10.02 -18.04
CA ASN A 512 -26.56 9.13 -19.05
C ASN A 512 -27.47 8.04 -18.44
N PHE A 513 -27.19 7.61 -17.23
CA PHE A 513 -27.99 6.57 -16.56
C PHE A 513 -29.26 7.17 -15.94
N ALA A 514 -29.16 8.37 -15.38
CA ALA A 514 -30.32 9.11 -14.89
C ALA A 514 -31.25 9.53 -16.02
N GLU A 515 -30.73 9.79 -17.23
CA GLU A 515 -31.54 10.17 -18.39
C GLU A 515 -32.63 9.15 -18.71
N ARG A 516 -32.35 7.86 -18.54
CA ARG A 516 -33.34 6.81 -18.74
C ARG A 516 -34.45 6.87 -17.69
N ASP A 517 -34.09 7.12 -16.43
CA ASP A 517 -35.04 7.06 -15.30
C ASP A 517 -35.80 8.40 -15.10
N TYR A 518 -35.21 9.50 -15.54
CA TYR A 518 -35.72 10.87 -15.37
C TYR A 518 -35.81 11.65 -16.70
N ALA A 519 -36.12 10.97 -17.82
CA ALA A 519 -36.27 11.59 -19.13
C ALA A 519 -37.30 12.74 -19.20
N PHE A 520 -38.21 12.80 -18.20
CA PHE A 520 -39.23 13.83 -18.06
C PHE A 520 -38.71 15.15 -17.48
N SER A 521 -37.45 15.20 -16.99
CA SER A 521 -36.86 16.42 -16.42
C SER A 521 -35.41 16.60 -16.91
N GLN A 522 -35.25 17.55 -17.82
CA GLN A 522 -33.92 17.84 -18.39
C GLN A 522 -32.98 18.44 -17.33
N ALA A 523 -33.47 19.17 -16.36
CA ALA A 523 -32.68 19.73 -15.26
C ALA A 523 -32.12 18.64 -14.36
N LYS A 524 -32.92 17.61 -14.07
CA LYS A 524 -32.54 16.53 -13.13
C LYS A 524 -31.37 15.68 -13.62
N ILE A 525 -31.25 15.50 -14.93
CA ILE A 525 -30.21 14.69 -15.52
C ILE A 525 -28.87 15.42 -15.75
N GLN A 526 -28.80 16.71 -15.46
CA GLN A 526 -27.58 17.50 -15.68
C GLN A 526 -26.50 17.15 -14.67
N ASN A 527 -25.28 16.93 -15.12
CA ASN A 527 -24.11 16.88 -14.24
C ASN A 527 -23.70 18.28 -13.75
N ASP A 528 -23.92 19.32 -14.59
CA ASP A 528 -23.75 20.72 -14.21
C ASP A 528 -25.10 21.47 -14.37
N LEU A 529 -25.89 21.46 -13.31
CA LEU A 529 -27.18 22.13 -13.23
C LEU A 529 -27.04 23.66 -13.36
N ASP A 530 -25.98 24.23 -12.78
CA ASP A 530 -25.75 25.68 -12.83
C ASP A 530 -25.44 26.16 -14.26
N TYR A 531 -24.76 25.31 -15.06
CA TYR A 531 -24.58 25.60 -16.49
C TYR A 531 -25.92 25.57 -17.22
N TRP A 532 -26.73 24.51 -16.98
CA TRP A 532 -28.04 24.38 -17.61
C TRP A 532 -28.99 25.50 -17.25
N ILE A 533 -29.05 25.95 -15.99
CA ILE A 533 -29.89 27.10 -15.57
C ILE A 533 -29.50 28.39 -16.32
N ARG A 534 -28.20 28.60 -16.57
CA ARG A 534 -27.70 29.79 -17.27
C ARG A 534 -27.96 29.77 -18.78
N ASN A 535 -27.90 28.58 -19.41
CA ASN A 535 -27.86 28.46 -20.88
C ASN A 535 -29.14 27.87 -21.48
N GLY A 536 -29.98 27.23 -20.69
CA GLY A 536 -31.20 26.55 -21.14
C GLY A 536 -30.97 25.24 -21.90
N GLU A 537 -29.73 24.77 -21.97
CA GLU A 537 -29.32 23.55 -22.68
C GLU A 537 -28.19 22.82 -21.95
N ALA A 538 -28.05 21.52 -22.22
CA ALA A 538 -26.95 20.72 -21.69
C ALA A 538 -25.61 21.19 -22.25
N GLN A 539 -24.57 21.17 -21.42
CA GLN A 539 -23.22 21.53 -21.83
C GLN A 539 -22.68 20.59 -22.89
N VAL A 540 -22.31 21.14 -24.03
CA VAL A 540 -21.65 20.45 -25.14
C VAL A 540 -20.17 20.32 -24.84
N LEU A 541 -19.66 19.09 -24.86
CA LEU A 541 -18.29 18.75 -24.49
C LEU A 541 -17.44 18.45 -25.73
N LYS A 542 -16.20 18.94 -25.68
CA LYS A 542 -15.12 18.60 -26.60
C LYS A 542 -14.00 17.87 -25.86
N LYS A 543 -13.02 17.40 -26.62
CA LYS A 543 -11.81 16.77 -26.05
C LYS A 543 -11.13 17.73 -25.06
N GLY A 544 -10.89 17.26 -23.84
CA GLY A 544 -10.25 17.99 -22.76
C GLY A 544 -11.23 18.62 -21.77
N ASP A 545 -12.51 18.74 -22.12
CA ASP A 545 -13.51 19.36 -21.24
C ASP A 545 -13.82 18.47 -20.03
N LYS A 546 -14.04 19.08 -18.88
CA LYS A 546 -14.47 18.41 -17.66
C LYS A 546 -15.96 18.08 -17.73
N TYR A 547 -16.33 16.93 -17.17
CA TYR A 547 -17.71 16.50 -17.08
C TYR A 547 -17.94 15.50 -15.93
N GLY A 548 -19.21 15.19 -15.67
CA GLY A 548 -19.63 14.19 -14.69
C GLY A 548 -19.47 14.67 -13.25
N TYR A 549 -18.25 14.87 -12.79
CA TYR A 549 -17.96 15.38 -11.44
C TYR A 549 -16.69 16.23 -11.42
N ASP A 550 -16.65 17.19 -10.50
CA ASP A 550 -15.47 18.00 -10.19
C ASP A 550 -15.53 18.43 -8.71
N TYR A 551 -14.53 18.06 -7.92
CA TYR A 551 -14.46 18.44 -6.51
C TYR A 551 -13.04 18.43 -5.97
N TYR A 552 -12.77 19.23 -4.94
CA TYR A 552 -11.57 19.13 -4.13
C TYR A 552 -11.80 18.24 -2.91
N ALA A 553 -10.86 17.33 -2.67
CA ALA A 553 -10.61 16.74 -1.36
C ALA A 553 -9.56 17.60 -0.66
N GLN A 554 -9.84 18.04 0.55
CA GLN A 554 -8.93 18.85 1.35
C GLN A 554 -8.65 18.16 2.67
N LEU A 555 -7.37 18.06 3.04
CA LEU A 555 -6.92 17.48 4.29
C LEU A 555 -5.90 18.39 4.96
N ARG A 556 -6.01 18.51 6.27
CA ARG A 556 -5.02 19.17 7.13
C ARG A 556 -4.77 18.29 8.34
N ASN A 557 -3.50 18.05 8.64
CA ASN A 557 -3.14 17.39 9.88
C ASN A 557 -1.93 18.04 10.54
N ALA A 558 -1.83 17.84 11.86
CA ALA A 558 -0.67 18.18 12.65
C ALA A 558 -0.46 17.09 13.71
N ARG A 559 0.77 16.64 13.88
CA ARG A 559 1.14 15.55 14.81
C ARG A 559 2.39 15.93 15.56
N LEU A 560 2.40 15.62 16.86
CA LEU A 560 3.55 15.75 17.75
C LEU A 560 3.84 14.38 18.35
N TRP A 561 5.12 14.01 18.44
CA TRP A 561 5.52 12.74 19.05
C TRP A 561 6.84 12.85 19.78
N ALA A 562 7.06 11.96 20.74
CA ALA A 562 8.31 11.78 21.45
C ALA A 562 8.54 10.30 21.73
N ASP A 563 9.80 9.87 21.72
CA ASP A 563 10.28 8.53 22.05
C ASP A 563 11.50 8.66 22.96
N GLY A 564 11.39 8.17 24.21
CA GLY A 564 12.48 8.05 25.16
C GLY A 564 13.04 6.64 25.13
N SER A 565 14.31 6.51 24.80
CA SER A 565 15.05 5.24 24.79
C SER A 565 16.03 5.20 25.95
N PHE A 566 16.04 4.11 26.72
CA PHE A 566 16.85 3.88 27.91
C PHE A 566 17.80 2.69 27.70
N ASP A 567 19.08 2.86 28.01
CA ASP A 567 20.11 1.82 27.90
C ASP A 567 20.75 1.58 29.28
N PHE A 568 20.44 0.44 29.88
CA PHE A 568 20.98 -0.03 31.13
C PHE A 568 22.00 -1.18 30.93
N GLY A 569 22.69 -1.17 29.80
CA GLY A 569 23.62 -2.21 29.37
C GLY A 569 22.90 -3.39 28.69
N PRO A 570 22.81 -4.56 29.33
CA PRO A 570 22.07 -5.70 28.72
C PRO A 570 20.58 -5.44 28.57
N LEU A 571 20.00 -4.62 29.44
CA LEU A 571 18.58 -4.26 29.42
C LEU A 571 18.41 -2.90 28.76
N LYS A 572 17.54 -2.84 27.74
CA LYS A 572 17.14 -1.61 27.09
C LYS A 572 15.62 -1.50 27.07
N ALA A 573 15.12 -0.29 27.11
CA ALA A 573 13.69 -0.03 27.06
C ALA A 573 13.42 1.24 26.26
N ASN A 574 12.23 1.33 25.68
CA ASN A 574 11.74 2.56 25.08
C ASN A 574 10.26 2.76 25.40
N ILE A 575 9.87 4.03 25.45
CA ILE A 575 8.48 4.45 25.57
C ILE A 575 8.26 5.64 24.66
N ALA A 576 7.18 5.60 23.91
CA ALA A 576 6.83 6.64 22.95
C ALA A 576 5.36 7.02 23.04
N ALA A 577 5.07 8.28 22.75
CA ALA A 577 3.72 8.81 22.67
C ALA A 577 3.57 9.74 21.45
N LYS A 578 2.39 9.73 20.85
CA LYS A 578 1.99 10.59 19.72
C LYS A 578 0.62 11.17 20.01
N ILE A 579 0.43 12.44 19.68
CA ILE A 579 -0.87 13.10 19.61
C ILE A 579 -0.98 13.84 18.29
N GLY A 580 -2.16 13.86 17.71
CA GLY A 580 -2.39 14.54 16.44
C GLY A 580 -3.82 15.03 16.29
N TYR A 581 -3.99 15.94 15.37
CA TYR A 581 -5.29 16.42 14.94
C TYR A 581 -5.37 16.34 13.42
N GLU A 582 -6.44 15.74 12.91
CA GLU A 582 -6.70 15.60 11.49
C GLU A 582 -8.10 16.10 11.15
N THR A 583 -8.22 16.87 10.07
CA THR A 583 -9.50 17.34 9.55
C THR A 583 -9.48 17.28 8.03
N PHE A 584 -10.59 16.82 7.46
CA PHE A 584 -10.78 16.80 6.02
C PHE A 584 -12.22 17.12 5.63
N TRP A 585 -12.40 17.56 4.39
CA TRP A 585 -13.69 17.87 3.81
C TRP A 585 -13.65 17.77 2.29
N ARG A 586 -14.82 17.60 1.69
CA ARG A 586 -15.05 17.70 0.25
C ARG A 586 -15.50 19.14 -0.09
N ASP A 587 -15.09 19.66 -1.25
CA ASP A 587 -15.52 20.96 -1.77
C ASP A 587 -15.93 20.77 -3.24
N GLY A 588 -17.23 20.60 -3.48
CA GLY A 588 -17.79 20.34 -4.81
C GLY A 588 -17.79 21.54 -5.70
N LEU A 589 -17.32 21.41 -6.92
CA LEU A 589 -17.23 22.47 -7.92
C LEU A 589 -18.33 22.39 -8.98
N MET A 590 -19.01 21.26 -9.10
CA MET A 590 -20.06 20.99 -10.07
C MET A 590 -21.35 20.61 -9.35
N ARG A 591 -22.46 21.27 -9.67
CA ARG A 591 -23.78 21.00 -9.08
C ARG A 591 -24.52 19.99 -9.93
N ASN A 592 -24.73 18.81 -9.39
CA ASN A 592 -25.48 17.73 -10.05
C ASN A 592 -26.98 17.92 -9.89
N GLY A 593 -27.77 17.72 -10.93
CA GLY A 593 -29.23 17.87 -10.91
C GLY A 593 -29.97 16.89 -9.99
N LEU A 594 -29.37 15.71 -9.70
CA LEU A 594 -29.90 14.76 -8.70
C LEU A 594 -29.55 15.17 -7.26
N PHE A 595 -28.51 16.01 -7.08
CA PHE A 595 -28.01 16.43 -5.77
C PHE A 595 -27.80 17.94 -5.73
N PRO A 596 -28.83 18.75 -6.00
CA PRO A 596 -28.66 20.20 -6.12
C PRO A 596 -28.47 20.89 -4.77
N GLY A 597 -28.92 20.28 -3.67
CA GLY A 597 -29.06 20.94 -2.38
C GLY A 597 -30.17 21.99 -2.39
N VAL A 598 -29.99 23.06 -1.62
CA VAL A 598 -30.87 24.24 -1.61
C VAL A 598 -30.18 25.45 -2.21
N GLN A 599 -30.96 26.48 -2.60
CA GLN A 599 -30.46 27.77 -3.08
C GLN A 599 -29.76 28.52 -1.94
N ALA A 600 -29.08 29.60 -2.27
CA ALA A 600 -28.32 30.40 -1.31
C ALA A 600 -29.22 31.05 -0.22
N ASP A 601 -30.48 31.27 -0.52
CA ASP A 601 -31.48 31.81 0.41
C ASP A 601 -32.22 30.73 1.23
N GLY A 602 -31.85 29.46 1.04
CA GLY A 602 -32.44 28.31 1.72
C GLY A 602 -33.71 27.77 1.03
N SER A 603 -34.12 28.34 -0.11
CA SER A 603 -35.24 27.82 -0.88
C SER A 603 -34.85 26.59 -1.72
N ASP A 604 -35.85 25.78 -2.08
CA ASP A 604 -35.66 24.62 -2.94
C ASP A 604 -35.41 24.99 -4.40
N TYR A 605 -34.68 24.14 -5.13
CA TYR A 605 -34.57 24.23 -6.59
C TYR A 605 -35.86 23.68 -7.22
N ILE A 606 -36.77 24.57 -7.60
CA ILE A 606 -37.99 24.25 -8.34
C ILE A 606 -37.79 24.62 -9.81
N ILE A 607 -37.61 23.62 -10.68
CA ILE A 607 -37.35 23.79 -12.11
C ILE A 607 -38.35 22.98 -12.91
N GLU A 608 -38.92 23.51 -13.96
CA GLU A 608 -39.93 22.86 -14.79
C GLU A 608 -41.15 22.34 -13.99
N GLY A 609 -41.48 23.02 -12.85
CA GLY A 609 -42.53 22.60 -11.95
C GLY A 609 -42.15 21.41 -11.03
N ILE A 610 -40.92 20.93 -11.09
CA ILE A 610 -40.38 19.83 -10.31
C ILE A 610 -39.49 20.38 -9.20
N ASN A 611 -39.72 19.95 -7.97
CA ASN A 611 -38.83 20.26 -6.86
C ASN A 611 -37.67 19.28 -6.85
N LEU A 612 -36.51 19.71 -7.34
CA LEU A 612 -35.29 18.89 -7.39
C LEU A 612 -34.66 18.68 -6.01
N SER A 613 -34.82 19.63 -5.09
CA SER A 613 -34.27 19.58 -3.73
C SER A 613 -35.00 18.58 -2.83
N LYS A 614 -36.23 18.20 -3.16
CA LYS A 614 -37.07 17.34 -2.34
C LYS A 614 -36.62 15.88 -2.33
N ASP A 615 -35.97 15.44 -3.39
CA ASP A 615 -35.46 14.06 -3.50
C ASP A 615 -34.05 14.02 -2.88
N GLY A 616 -33.91 13.45 -1.70
CA GLY A 616 -32.62 13.19 -1.09
C GLY A 616 -32.21 14.12 0.05
N ASP A 617 -33.11 14.43 0.97
CA ASP A 617 -32.82 15.09 2.27
C ASP A 617 -31.89 16.29 2.16
N TYR A 618 -32.05 17.15 1.15
CA TYR A 618 -31.20 18.31 0.85
C TYR A 618 -29.73 17.98 0.59
N GLN A 619 -29.41 16.76 0.20
CA GLN A 619 -28.05 16.38 -0.15
C GLN A 619 -27.55 17.23 -1.31
N THR A 620 -26.32 17.68 -1.23
CA THR A 620 -25.70 18.51 -2.26
C THR A 620 -24.39 17.90 -2.76
N SER A 621 -24.14 18.07 -4.07
CA SER A 621 -22.86 17.80 -4.70
C SER A 621 -21.94 19.03 -4.71
N TYR A 622 -22.48 20.22 -4.44
CA TYR A 622 -21.81 21.53 -4.61
C TYR A 622 -21.41 22.15 -3.27
N GLY A 623 -20.28 22.90 -3.29
CA GLY A 623 -19.77 23.59 -2.12
C GLY A 623 -19.13 22.66 -1.10
N LYS A 624 -18.87 23.21 0.08
CA LYS A 624 -18.14 22.50 1.15
C LYS A 624 -19.05 21.57 1.92
N SER A 625 -18.60 20.34 2.06
CA SER A 625 -19.20 19.38 3.00
C SER A 625 -19.00 19.83 4.45
N GLU A 626 -19.65 19.14 5.35
CA GLU A 626 -19.26 19.11 6.76
C GLU A 626 -17.78 18.69 6.87
N LYS A 627 -17.07 19.27 7.84
CA LYS A 627 -15.69 18.94 8.13
C LYS A 627 -15.62 17.77 9.11
N ALA A 628 -15.10 16.66 8.66
CA ALA A 628 -14.69 15.59 9.54
C ALA A 628 -13.49 16.04 10.39
N LYS A 629 -13.53 15.81 11.70
CA LYS A 629 -12.51 16.26 12.66
C LYS A 629 -12.18 15.15 13.63
N PHE A 630 -10.90 14.81 13.74
CA PHE A 630 -10.44 13.71 14.56
C PHE A 630 -9.25 14.13 15.40
N LEU A 631 -9.33 13.82 16.70
CA LEU A 631 -8.16 13.80 17.58
C LEU A 631 -7.58 12.40 17.51
N THR A 632 -6.29 12.28 17.21
CA THR A 632 -5.59 11.01 17.07
C THR A 632 -4.53 10.87 18.13
N GLY A 633 -4.16 9.66 18.50
CA GLY A 633 -3.14 9.42 19.49
C GLY A 633 -2.56 8.02 19.40
N ALA A 634 -1.37 7.84 19.93
CA ALA A 634 -0.80 6.52 20.10
C ALA A 634 0.21 6.50 21.23
N VAL A 635 0.36 5.33 21.86
CA VAL A 635 1.42 5.03 22.81
C VAL A 635 2.04 3.70 22.43
N LYS A 636 3.36 3.58 22.55
CA LYS A 636 4.04 2.30 22.42
C LYS A 636 5.19 2.19 23.42
N ALA A 637 5.52 0.97 23.79
CA ALA A 637 6.63 0.66 24.66
C ALA A 637 7.31 -0.62 24.20
N GLY A 638 8.62 -0.69 24.42
CA GLY A 638 9.43 -1.85 24.10
C GLY A 638 10.45 -2.12 25.19
N VAL A 639 10.80 -3.38 25.32
CA VAL A 639 11.89 -3.85 26.20
C VAL A 639 12.75 -4.81 25.41
N GLU A 640 14.07 -4.69 25.58
CA GLU A 640 15.06 -5.52 24.92
C GLU A 640 16.07 -6.01 25.94
N TYR A 641 16.45 -7.28 25.84
CA TYR A 641 17.48 -7.88 26.65
C TYR A 641 18.52 -8.57 25.74
N VAL A 642 19.74 -8.08 25.80
CA VAL A 642 20.87 -8.58 25.02
C VAL A 642 21.77 -9.44 25.88
N LEU A 643 21.95 -10.71 25.48
CA LEU A 643 22.84 -11.64 26.15
C LEU A 643 24.15 -11.78 25.38
N PRO A 644 25.27 -12.06 26.10
CA PRO A 644 26.52 -12.44 25.43
C PRO A 644 26.32 -13.63 24.51
N GLY A 645 27.10 -13.67 23.41
CA GLY A 645 27.03 -14.77 22.45
C GLY A 645 26.09 -14.53 21.27
N GLY A 646 25.53 -13.30 21.12
CA GLY A 646 24.74 -12.91 19.97
C GLY A 646 23.23 -13.15 20.09
N HIS A 647 22.74 -13.35 21.33
CA HIS A 647 21.32 -13.53 21.63
C HIS A 647 20.66 -12.20 21.99
N ARG A 648 19.49 -11.93 21.41
CA ARG A 648 18.68 -10.75 21.65
C ARG A 648 17.22 -11.16 21.81
N PHE A 649 16.60 -10.77 22.91
CA PHE A 649 15.17 -10.93 23.18
C PHE A 649 14.53 -9.55 23.25
N TYR A 650 13.42 -9.36 22.59
CA TYR A 650 12.70 -8.08 22.71
C TYR A 650 11.20 -8.28 22.56
N ALA A 651 10.45 -7.43 23.22
CA ALA A 651 9.00 -7.41 23.17
C ALA A 651 8.51 -5.98 23.06
N ASN A 652 7.49 -5.77 22.27
CA ASN A 652 6.87 -4.47 22.05
C ASN A 652 5.36 -4.58 22.22
N ALA A 653 4.74 -3.46 22.66
CA ALA A 653 3.31 -3.30 22.68
C ALA A 653 2.95 -1.86 22.34
N GLY A 654 1.80 -1.65 21.69
CA GLY A 654 1.34 -0.33 21.32
C GLY A 654 -0.18 -0.27 21.14
N TYR A 655 -0.73 0.92 21.42
CA TYR A 655 -2.11 1.28 21.17
C TYR A 655 -2.18 2.52 20.30
N PHE A 656 -3.01 2.50 19.27
CA PHE A 656 -3.14 3.55 18.28
C PHE A 656 -4.61 3.92 18.07
N GLU A 657 -4.88 5.19 17.95
CA GLU A 657 -6.14 5.74 17.45
C GLU A 657 -5.85 6.63 16.24
N ASP A 658 -6.21 6.16 15.06
CA ASP A 658 -5.96 6.85 13.81
C ASP A 658 -7.26 7.27 13.12
N ALA A 659 -7.24 8.45 12.48
CA ALA A 659 -8.38 8.97 11.75
C ALA A 659 -8.71 8.10 10.52
N PRO A 660 -10.00 7.95 10.16
CA PRO A 660 -10.40 7.31 8.92
C PRO A 660 -9.85 8.08 7.71
N LYS A 661 -9.61 7.37 6.62
CA LYS A 661 -9.09 7.99 5.40
C LYS A 661 -10.20 8.65 4.59
N PHE A 662 -9.87 9.73 3.87
CA PHE A 662 -10.84 10.48 3.06
C PHE A 662 -11.64 9.59 2.11
N ASN A 663 -10.97 8.66 1.40
CA ASN A 663 -11.62 7.76 0.43
C ASN A 663 -12.62 6.76 1.06
N GLY A 664 -12.56 6.52 2.36
CA GLY A 664 -13.49 5.68 3.11
C GLY A 664 -14.55 6.46 3.91
N SER A 665 -14.62 7.80 3.74
CA SER A 665 -15.36 8.68 4.64
C SER A 665 -16.58 9.36 4.03
N PHE A 666 -16.84 9.19 2.73
CA PHE A 666 -18.00 9.76 2.04
C PHE A 666 -18.81 8.66 1.37
N LEU A 667 -20.13 8.75 1.42
CA LEU A 667 -21.04 7.76 0.81
C LEU A 667 -20.81 7.62 -0.70
N SER A 668 -20.69 8.74 -1.40
CA SER A 668 -20.30 8.81 -2.80
C SER A 668 -19.64 10.15 -3.08
N PRO A 669 -18.31 10.26 -2.98
CA PRO A 669 -17.64 11.54 -3.12
C PRO A 669 -17.77 12.15 -4.54
N ARG A 670 -18.13 11.36 -5.56
CA ARG A 670 -18.39 11.86 -6.91
C ARG A 670 -19.68 12.66 -7.01
N THR A 671 -20.69 12.29 -6.24
CA THR A 671 -22.05 12.81 -6.41
C THR A 671 -22.55 13.63 -5.24
N ARG A 672 -22.05 13.44 -4.01
CA ARG A 672 -22.61 14.11 -2.82
C ARG A 672 -21.59 14.43 -1.74
N ASN A 673 -21.94 15.41 -0.90
CA ASN A 673 -21.15 15.88 0.24
C ASN A 673 -21.35 15.07 1.54
N THR A 674 -22.15 14.01 1.52
CA THR A 674 -22.59 13.26 2.70
C THR A 674 -21.47 12.39 3.23
N LEU A 675 -21.11 12.58 4.50
CA LEU A 675 -20.20 11.71 5.23
C LEU A 675 -20.81 10.32 5.46
N THR A 676 -19.96 9.31 5.53
CA THR A 676 -20.37 7.96 5.95
C THR A 676 -20.93 8.00 7.37
N PRO A 677 -22.10 7.39 7.65
CA PRO A 677 -22.64 7.32 9.01
C PRO A 677 -21.71 6.60 9.96
N ASN A 678 -21.76 6.96 11.25
CA ASN A 678 -20.98 6.34 12.33
C ASN A 678 -19.44 6.35 12.14
N LEU A 679 -18.92 7.34 11.41
CA LEU A 679 -17.50 7.50 11.17
C LEU A 679 -16.75 7.83 12.46
N THR A 680 -15.76 7.05 12.84
CA THR A 680 -14.95 7.20 14.06
C THR A 680 -13.49 6.85 13.81
N ASN A 681 -12.61 7.13 14.79
CA ASN A 681 -11.22 6.66 14.75
C ASN A 681 -11.17 5.13 14.76
N SER A 682 -10.27 4.58 13.96
CA SER A 682 -9.87 3.18 14.10
C SER A 682 -8.97 3.02 15.34
N LYS A 683 -9.11 1.88 16.03
CA LYS A 683 -8.35 1.56 17.25
C LYS A 683 -7.55 0.30 17.03
N THR A 684 -6.25 0.39 17.23
CA THR A 684 -5.35 -0.75 17.03
C THR A 684 -4.59 -1.05 18.31
N LEU A 685 -4.73 -2.27 18.81
CA LEU A 685 -3.88 -2.85 19.84
C LEU A 685 -2.92 -3.84 19.17
N SER A 686 -1.62 -3.62 19.29
CA SER A 686 -0.60 -4.49 18.70
C SER A 686 0.48 -4.85 19.70
N ALA A 687 0.94 -6.10 19.67
CA ALA A 687 2.05 -6.57 20.48
C ALA A 687 2.86 -7.63 19.73
N ASP A 688 4.15 -7.66 19.99
CA ASP A 688 5.03 -8.74 19.48
C ASP A 688 6.11 -9.13 20.52
N ILE A 689 6.54 -10.39 20.40
CA ILE A 689 7.65 -10.97 21.16
C ILE A 689 8.62 -11.57 20.15
N ASN A 690 9.89 -11.21 20.28
CA ASN A 690 10.90 -11.52 19.28
C ASN A 690 12.14 -12.13 19.94
N TYR A 691 12.75 -13.05 19.24
CA TYR A 691 14.07 -13.59 19.53
C TYR A 691 14.95 -13.49 18.28
N GLN A 692 16.16 -13.02 18.46
CA GLN A 692 17.15 -12.91 17.39
C GLN A 692 18.49 -13.50 17.86
N TYR A 693 19.12 -14.26 16.98
CA TYR A 693 20.46 -14.78 17.15
C TYR A 693 21.34 -14.39 15.97
N SER A 694 22.50 -13.83 16.24
CA SER A 694 23.45 -13.44 15.20
C SER A 694 24.88 -13.63 15.67
N ARG A 695 25.56 -14.66 15.20
CA ARG A 695 26.96 -14.98 15.49
C ARG A 695 27.55 -15.95 14.47
N GLY A 696 28.82 -15.72 14.05
CA GLY A 696 29.58 -16.68 13.25
C GLY A 696 28.95 -17.02 11.88
N GLY A 697 28.18 -16.08 11.27
CA GLY A 697 27.47 -16.31 10.02
C GLY A 697 26.07 -16.92 10.19
N TYR A 698 25.70 -17.33 11.41
CA TYR A 698 24.36 -17.78 11.76
C TYR A 698 23.50 -16.57 12.10
N ASN A 699 22.39 -16.43 11.39
CA ASN A 699 21.37 -15.43 11.67
C ASN A 699 20.01 -16.12 11.77
N LEU A 700 19.31 -15.90 12.87
CA LEU A 700 17.99 -16.43 13.14
C LEU A 700 17.11 -15.30 13.67
N ARG A 701 15.86 -15.22 13.22
CA ARG A 701 14.83 -14.40 13.82
C ARG A 701 13.57 -15.22 13.99
N PHE A 702 13.01 -15.18 15.18
CA PHE A 702 11.67 -15.69 15.48
C PHE A 702 10.84 -14.53 16.03
N SER A 703 9.58 -14.44 15.60
CA SER A 703 8.64 -13.45 16.08
C SER A 703 7.27 -14.06 16.26
N ALA A 704 6.60 -13.75 17.35
CA ALA A 704 5.18 -14.03 17.55
C ALA A 704 4.48 -12.68 17.73
N PHE A 705 3.36 -12.46 17.02
CA PHE A 705 2.65 -11.19 17.03
C PHE A 705 1.15 -11.38 17.19
N TYR A 706 0.52 -10.34 17.75
CA TYR A 706 -0.92 -10.22 17.87
C TYR A 706 -1.31 -8.77 17.61
N THR A 707 -2.27 -8.54 16.74
CA THR A 707 -2.84 -7.21 16.48
C THR A 707 -4.35 -7.32 16.32
N ASN A 708 -5.06 -6.45 17.00
CA ASN A 708 -6.49 -6.25 16.85
C ASN A 708 -6.74 -4.84 16.34
N ILE A 709 -7.38 -4.71 15.20
CA ILE A 709 -7.75 -3.45 14.57
C ILE A 709 -9.26 -3.36 14.62
N ALA A 710 -9.81 -2.33 15.24
CA ALA A 710 -11.24 -2.14 15.42
C ALA A 710 -11.71 -0.82 14.81
N ASP A 711 -13.00 -0.73 14.55
CA ASP A 711 -13.71 0.46 14.08
C ASP A 711 -13.18 1.02 12.74
N GLN A 712 -12.69 0.17 11.84
CA GLN A 712 -12.28 0.61 10.50
C GLN A 712 -13.50 1.01 9.65
N SER A 713 -13.30 1.98 8.73
CA SER A 713 -14.26 2.37 7.71
C SER A 713 -13.73 2.12 6.31
N LYS A 714 -14.61 1.70 5.39
CA LYS A 714 -14.25 1.42 4.00
C LYS A 714 -15.44 1.74 3.09
N VAL A 715 -15.17 2.35 1.94
CA VAL A 715 -16.15 2.50 0.86
C VAL A 715 -15.70 1.65 -0.33
N MET A 716 -16.59 0.81 -0.81
CA MET A 716 -16.40 0.00 -2.01
C MET A 716 -17.42 0.45 -3.05
N SER A 717 -16.96 0.72 -4.28
CA SER A 717 -17.82 1.13 -5.39
C SER A 717 -17.78 0.06 -6.47
N PHE A 718 -18.96 -0.36 -6.92
CA PHE A 718 -19.11 -1.37 -7.97
C PHE A 718 -20.05 -0.83 -9.05
N TYR A 719 -19.81 -1.20 -10.29
CA TYR A 719 -20.77 -0.95 -11.34
C TYR A 719 -21.88 -2.00 -11.28
N ASP A 720 -23.13 -1.55 -11.06
CA ASP A 720 -24.31 -2.41 -11.00
C ASP A 720 -25.04 -2.33 -12.34
N ASP A 721 -25.05 -3.43 -13.09
CA ASP A 721 -25.67 -3.50 -14.39
C ASP A 721 -27.21 -3.38 -14.33
N SER A 722 -27.84 -3.76 -13.21
CA SER A 722 -29.29 -3.65 -13.05
C SER A 722 -29.74 -2.22 -12.82
N GLN A 723 -28.90 -1.43 -12.14
CA GLN A 723 -29.12 -0.02 -11.88
C GLN A 723 -28.53 0.86 -12.99
N HIS A 724 -27.70 0.30 -13.89
CA HIS A 724 -26.90 1.00 -14.89
C HIS A 724 -26.10 2.17 -14.30
N SER A 725 -25.55 1.97 -13.09
CA SER A 725 -24.85 3.00 -12.32
C SER A 725 -23.87 2.39 -11.36
N PHE A 726 -23.06 3.24 -10.73
CA PHE A 726 -22.25 2.80 -9.61
C PHE A 726 -23.09 2.67 -8.36
N THR A 727 -22.94 1.53 -7.69
CA THR A 727 -23.42 1.27 -6.34
C THR A 727 -22.26 1.41 -5.38
N ASN A 728 -22.44 2.17 -4.30
CA ASN A 728 -21.44 2.39 -3.29
C ASN A 728 -21.87 1.74 -1.99
N PHE A 729 -20.98 0.97 -1.38
CA PHE A 729 -21.16 0.34 -0.08
C PHE A 729 -20.21 1.02 0.92
N ALA A 730 -20.75 1.91 1.74
CA ALA A 730 -20.02 2.54 2.83
C ALA A 730 -20.17 1.68 4.08
N MET A 731 -19.04 1.14 4.56
CA MET A 731 -19.01 0.23 5.71
C MET A 731 -18.28 0.90 6.87
N THR A 732 -18.80 0.70 8.09
CA THR A 732 -18.18 1.15 9.34
C THR A 732 -18.24 0.06 10.39
N GLY A 733 -17.30 0.09 11.36
CA GLY A 733 -17.20 -0.94 12.40
C GLY A 733 -16.60 -2.24 11.88
N ILE A 734 -15.67 -2.18 10.92
CA ILE A 734 -14.92 -3.36 10.46
C ILE A 734 -13.80 -3.62 11.46
N ASP A 735 -13.82 -4.82 12.07
CA ASP A 735 -12.76 -5.28 12.96
C ASP A 735 -11.99 -6.44 12.34
N GLU A 736 -10.68 -6.42 12.54
CA GLU A 736 -9.76 -7.45 12.08
C GLU A 736 -8.85 -7.91 13.22
N ARG A 737 -8.55 -9.21 13.25
CA ARG A 737 -7.54 -9.78 14.12
C ARG A 737 -6.44 -10.43 13.29
N HIS A 738 -5.22 -10.04 13.56
CA HIS A 738 -4.01 -10.58 12.94
C HIS A 738 -3.14 -11.20 14.02
N ALA A 739 -2.93 -12.50 13.98
CA ALA A 739 -2.08 -13.22 14.91
C ALA A 739 -1.22 -14.24 14.17
N GLY A 740 0.01 -14.43 14.59
CA GLY A 740 0.86 -15.39 13.91
C GLY A 740 2.29 -15.47 14.42
N ILE A 741 3.06 -16.28 13.72
CA ILE A 741 4.48 -16.44 13.93
C ILE A 741 5.26 -16.23 12.63
N GLU A 742 6.45 -15.67 12.77
CA GLU A 742 7.41 -15.46 11.70
C GLU A 742 8.74 -16.10 12.11
N LEU A 743 9.34 -16.88 11.21
CA LEU A 743 10.65 -17.44 11.37
C LEU A 743 11.49 -17.09 10.15
N GLY A 744 12.67 -16.55 10.37
CA GLY A 744 13.66 -16.34 9.31
C GLY A 744 15.02 -16.86 9.76
N PHE A 745 15.73 -17.54 8.87
CA PHE A 745 17.07 -17.99 9.18
C PHE A 745 17.98 -17.91 7.96
N LYS A 746 19.27 -17.71 8.26
CA LYS A 746 20.36 -17.79 7.32
C LYS A 746 21.56 -18.41 8.03
N VAL A 747 22.01 -19.58 7.55
CA VAL A 747 23.04 -20.36 8.21
C VAL A 747 24.09 -20.89 7.20
N PRO A 748 25.36 -20.94 7.55
CA PRO A 748 26.38 -21.66 6.77
C PRO A 748 25.96 -23.14 6.61
N PHE A 749 26.17 -23.72 5.42
CA PHE A 749 25.67 -25.04 5.10
C PHE A 749 26.77 -25.91 4.41
N PHE A 750 27.26 -26.92 5.11
CA PHE A 750 28.22 -27.96 4.71
C PHE A 750 29.46 -27.55 3.90
N ILE A 751 29.32 -26.70 2.91
CA ILE A 751 30.35 -26.24 1.97
C ILE A 751 30.68 -24.77 2.25
N THR A 752 31.96 -24.41 2.24
CA THR A 752 32.40 -23.00 2.37
C THR A 752 31.71 -22.12 1.35
N ASN A 753 31.19 -20.99 1.80
CA ASN A 753 30.42 -20.01 1.00
C ASN A 753 29.03 -20.47 0.53
N LEU A 754 28.58 -21.66 0.90
CA LEU A 754 27.19 -22.08 0.73
C LEU A 754 26.39 -21.71 1.98
N THR A 755 25.25 -21.08 1.77
CA THR A 755 24.32 -20.64 2.83
C THR A 755 22.95 -21.24 2.58
N LEU A 756 22.40 -21.88 3.61
CA LEU A 756 20.98 -22.24 3.66
C LEU A 756 20.21 -21.07 4.29
N GLN A 757 19.12 -20.66 3.65
CA GLN A 757 18.23 -19.65 4.18
C GLN A 757 16.77 -20.11 4.09
N GLY A 758 15.92 -19.55 4.94
CA GLY A 758 14.50 -19.85 4.89
C GLY A 758 13.68 -18.81 5.63
N ALA A 759 12.42 -18.72 5.23
CA ALA A 759 11.42 -17.92 5.89
C ALA A 759 10.10 -18.69 6.01
N LEU A 760 9.43 -18.54 7.15
CA LEU A 760 8.10 -19.10 7.39
C LEU A 760 7.23 -17.97 7.96
N SER A 761 6.08 -17.74 7.34
CA SER A 761 4.99 -16.95 7.87
C SER A 761 3.79 -17.87 8.07
N LEU A 762 3.32 -17.96 9.30
CA LEU A 762 2.09 -18.66 9.65
C LEU A 762 1.21 -17.71 10.43
N GLY A 763 0.08 -17.32 9.85
CA GLY A 763 -0.84 -16.38 10.45
C GLY A 763 -2.29 -16.80 10.38
N GLU A 764 -3.10 -16.17 11.21
CA GLU A 764 -4.56 -16.17 11.13
C GLU A 764 -5.00 -14.69 11.08
N TYR A 765 -5.40 -14.24 9.87
CA TYR A 765 -5.87 -12.89 9.62
C TYR A 765 -7.35 -12.94 9.31
N VAL A 766 -8.19 -12.55 10.26
CA VAL A 766 -9.65 -12.80 10.21
C VAL A 766 -10.43 -11.54 10.54
N TYR A 767 -11.60 -11.42 9.94
CA TYR A 767 -12.61 -10.45 10.37
C TYR A 767 -13.27 -10.93 11.67
N THR A 768 -13.64 -9.99 12.56
CA THR A 768 -14.16 -10.33 13.91
C THR A 768 -15.42 -9.58 14.29
N SER A 769 -15.93 -8.68 13.44
CA SER A 769 -17.14 -7.88 13.71
C SER A 769 -18.23 -8.11 12.68
N THR A 770 -19.40 -7.58 12.98
CA THR A 770 -20.54 -7.40 12.07
C THR A 770 -20.61 -5.92 11.73
N PRO A 771 -19.96 -5.45 10.65
CA PRO A 771 -19.96 -4.03 10.29
C PRO A 771 -21.35 -3.60 9.81
N LEU A 772 -21.58 -2.28 9.86
CA LEU A 772 -22.77 -1.66 9.29
C LEU A 772 -22.48 -1.19 7.86
N MET A 773 -23.45 -1.35 6.97
CA MET A 773 -23.37 -0.95 5.58
C MET A 773 -24.47 0.05 5.23
N THR A 774 -24.08 1.13 4.54
CA THR A 774 -25.02 2.03 3.87
C THR A 774 -24.78 1.93 2.37
N GLN A 775 -25.82 1.58 1.62
CA GLN A 775 -25.79 1.42 0.17
C GLN A 775 -26.41 2.61 -0.52
N THR A 776 -25.69 3.19 -1.47
CA THR A 776 -26.17 4.29 -2.33
C THR A 776 -25.90 3.98 -3.79
N VAL A 777 -26.66 4.62 -4.69
CA VAL A 777 -26.49 4.52 -6.15
C VAL A 777 -26.26 5.91 -6.71
N ASP A 778 -25.35 6.05 -7.69
CA ASP A 778 -24.95 7.37 -8.20
C ASP A 778 -25.99 8.03 -9.11
N ASN A 779 -26.95 7.28 -9.67
CA ASN A 779 -28.07 7.77 -10.48
C ASN A 779 -29.37 8.04 -9.69
N SER A 780 -29.34 7.95 -8.38
CA SER A 780 -30.48 8.23 -7.48
C SER A 780 -30.03 8.96 -6.24
N SER A 781 -30.83 9.93 -5.80
CA SER A 781 -30.63 10.61 -4.52
C SER A 781 -31.00 9.75 -3.31
N ALA A 782 -31.76 8.69 -3.50
CA ALA A 782 -32.19 7.79 -2.45
C ALA A 782 -31.02 6.99 -1.87
N VAL A 783 -31.03 6.79 -0.55
CA VAL A 783 -30.25 5.76 0.12
C VAL A 783 -31.00 4.45 -0.06
N VAL A 784 -30.36 3.46 -0.67
CA VAL A 784 -31.02 2.17 -0.96
C VAL A 784 -31.19 1.36 0.31
N VAL A 785 -30.15 1.33 1.15
CA VAL A 785 -30.12 0.67 2.45
C VAL A 785 -29.28 1.51 3.40
N GLU A 786 -29.72 1.72 4.62
CA GLU A 786 -29.02 2.51 5.63
C GLU A 786 -28.74 1.68 6.89
N ASN A 787 -27.47 1.68 7.31
CA ASN A 787 -27.00 0.99 8.53
C ASN A 787 -27.40 -0.49 8.61
N GLU A 788 -27.44 -1.21 7.48
CA GLU A 788 -27.71 -2.65 7.45
C GLU A 788 -26.52 -3.44 8.00
N PRO A 789 -26.74 -4.33 8.97
CA PRO A 789 -25.70 -5.22 9.45
C PRO A 789 -25.25 -6.20 8.38
N ILE A 790 -23.93 -6.29 8.16
CA ILE A 790 -23.34 -7.32 7.29
C ILE A 790 -23.16 -8.57 8.15
N THR A 791 -24.25 -9.29 8.39
CA THR A 791 -24.40 -10.35 9.38
C THR A 791 -23.32 -11.43 9.25
N TYR A 792 -22.99 -11.79 8.02
CA TYR A 792 -22.03 -12.88 7.73
C TYR A 792 -20.64 -12.37 7.35
N TRP A 793 -20.24 -11.16 7.75
CA TRP A 793 -18.91 -10.60 7.39
C TRP A 793 -17.75 -11.32 8.04
N ALA A 794 -17.84 -11.56 9.35
CA ALA A 794 -16.77 -12.23 10.10
C ALA A 794 -16.79 -13.75 9.95
N SER A 795 -18.00 -14.32 9.83
CA SER A 795 -18.18 -15.76 9.72
C SER A 795 -19.64 -16.08 9.33
N HIS A 796 -19.87 -17.30 8.91
CA HIS A 796 -21.21 -17.84 8.67
C HIS A 796 -21.37 -19.24 9.26
N PRO A 797 -22.59 -19.64 9.66
CA PRO A 797 -22.88 -20.98 10.10
C PRO A 797 -22.90 -21.95 8.92
N VAL A 798 -22.42 -23.14 9.15
CA VAL A 798 -22.60 -24.30 8.25
C VAL A 798 -23.45 -25.31 9.01
N TYR A 799 -24.61 -25.61 8.47
CA TYR A 799 -25.56 -26.51 9.13
C TYR A 799 -25.24 -27.97 8.84
N ALA A 800 -25.50 -28.85 9.81
CA ALA A 800 -25.24 -30.28 9.68
C ALA A 800 -26.20 -30.91 8.68
N LYS A 801 -25.70 -31.82 7.83
CA LYS A 801 -26.49 -32.58 6.87
C LYS A 801 -26.44 -34.06 7.17
N ASN A 802 -27.53 -34.75 6.97
CA ASN A 802 -27.65 -36.20 6.98
C ASN A 802 -26.97 -36.81 5.74
N ALA A 803 -26.85 -38.12 5.67
CA ALA A 803 -26.24 -38.80 4.53
C ALA A 803 -27.04 -38.64 3.21
N ASP A 804 -28.31 -38.33 3.28
CA ASP A 804 -29.18 -38.05 2.14
C ASP A 804 -29.17 -36.59 1.67
N GLY A 805 -28.39 -35.72 2.36
CA GLY A 805 -28.28 -34.30 2.06
C GLY A 805 -29.28 -33.40 2.78
N SER A 806 -30.25 -33.94 3.46
CA SER A 806 -31.20 -33.17 4.29
C SER A 806 -30.53 -32.57 5.52
N TYR A 807 -31.02 -31.42 6.00
CA TYR A 807 -30.46 -30.80 7.21
C TYR A 807 -30.89 -31.53 8.47
N VAL A 808 -30.01 -31.60 9.47
CA VAL A 808 -30.26 -32.17 10.78
C VAL A 808 -31.02 -31.16 11.62
N VAL A 809 -32.23 -31.49 12.01
CA VAL A 809 -33.11 -30.67 12.88
C VAL A 809 -33.26 -31.39 14.21
N ASP A 810 -33.20 -30.67 15.32
CA ASP A 810 -33.42 -31.24 16.66
C ASP A 810 -34.91 -31.41 16.97
N GLU A 811 -35.24 -32.00 18.15
CA GLU A 811 -36.64 -32.24 18.62
C GLU A 811 -37.45 -30.94 18.84
N ASN A 812 -36.80 -29.78 18.84
CA ASN A 812 -37.44 -28.45 18.97
C ASN A 812 -37.54 -27.71 17.63
N GLY A 813 -37.27 -28.39 16.49
CA GLY A 813 -37.32 -27.78 15.17
C GLY A 813 -36.14 -26.89 14.87
N LYS A 814 -35.00 -26.95 15.61
CA LYS A 814 -33.81 -26.14 15.40
C LYS A 814 -32.79 -26.87 14.51
N TYR A 815 -32.30 -26.16 13.53
CA TYR A 815 -31.21 -26.63 12.65
C TYR A 815 -29.92 -26.73 13.44
N LYS A 816 -29.26 -27.88 13.38
CA LYS A 816 -27.99 -28.13 14.07
C LYS A 816 -26.82 -27.51 13.32
N ILE A 817 -26.04 -26.65 13.97
CA ILE A 817 -24.81 -26.10 13.41
C ILE A 817 -23.70 -27.16 13.48
N SER A 818 -23.09 -27.45 12.35
CA SER A 818 -21.92 -28.33 12.23
C SER A 818 -20.64 -27.58 12.61
N LYS A 819 -20.48 -26.38 12.09
CA LYS A 819 -19.35 -25.47 12.37
C LYS A 819 -19.70 -24.03 12.04
N VAL A 820 -18.93 -23.09 12.60
CA VAL A 820 -18.91 -21.70 12.17
C VAL A 820 -17.66 -21.49 11.34
N GLN A 821 -17.83 -21.11 10.06
CA GLN A 821 -16.75 -20.88 9.13
C GLN A 821 -16.30 -19.43 9.22
N LYS A 822 -15.06 -19.18 9.63
CA LYS A 822 -14.46 -17.83 9.68
C LYS A 822 -14.20 -17.30 8.27
N HIS A 823 -14.21 -15.96 8.13
CA HIS A 823 -13.76 -15.27 6.95
C HIS A 823 -12.42 -14.56 7.19
N TYR A 824 -11.60 -14.59 6.16
CA TYR A 824 -10.20 -14.21 6.23
C TYR A 824 -9.94 -12.93 5.44
N VAL A 825 -8.96 -12.14 5.90
CA VAL A 825 -8.44 -11.00 5.13
C VAL A 825 -7.90 -11.52 3.80
N PRO A 826 -8.39 -10.97 2.68
CA PRO A 826 -8.12 -11.54 1.36
C PRO A 826 -6.75 -11.14 0.79
N SER A 827 -6.41 -11.79 -0.33
CA SER A 827 -5.23 -11.47 -1.15
C SER A 827 -3.91 -11.54 -0.39
N THR A 828 -3.82 -12.46 0.58
CA THR A 828 -2.56 -12.81 1.24
C THR A 828 -2.66 -14.23 1.77
N PRO A 829 -1.67 -15.10 1.48
CA PRO A 829 -1.66 -16.45 2.05
C PRO A 829 -1.46 -16.39 3.57
N GLN A 830 -2.25 -17.19 4.31
CA GLN A 830 -2.10 -17.35 5.76
C GLN A 830 -0.87 -18.22 6.11
N LEU A 831 -0.40 -19.02 5.16
CA LEU A 831 0.84 -19.78 5.24
C LEU A 831 1.69 -19.47 4.01
N ALA A 832 2.90 -18.94 4.24
CA ALA A 832 3.93 -18.75 3.23
C ALA A 832 5.26 -19.25 3.75
N ALA A 833 5.95 -20.06 2.98
CA ALA A 833 7.24 -20.64 3.34
C ALA A 833 8.24 -20.54 2.18
N ASN A 834 9.49 -20.25 2.52
CA ASN A 834 10.63 -20.26 1.59
C ASN A 834 11.75 -21.13 2.15
N LEU A 835 12.39 -21.90 1.28
CA LEU A 835 13.66 -22.57 1.57
C LEU A 835 14.60 -22.35 0.39
N GLY A 836 15.77 -21.79 0.64
CA GLY A 836 16.70 -21.40 -0.39
C GLY A 836 18.16 -21.73 -0.08
N LEU A 837 18.92 -21.93 -1.15
CA LEU A 837 20.36 -22.10 -1.13
C LEU A 837 21.03 -20.93 -1.84
N ASN A 838 22.00 -20.30 -1.21
CA ASN A 838 22.84 -19.25 -1.81
C ASN A 838 24.30 -19.66 -1.77
N TYR A 839 24.93 -19.67 -2.94
CA TYR A 839 26.34 -20.00 -3.09
C TYR A 839 27.10 -18.79 -3.66
N ARG A 840 28.05 -18.28 -2.90
CA ARG A 840 28.87 -17.14 -3.29
C ARG A 840 30.33 -17.52 -3.34
N LEU A 841 30.92 -17.49 -4.53
CA LEU A 841 32.33 -17.78 -4.74
C LEU A 841 33.24 -16.57 -4.49
N PRO A 842 34.49 -16.78 -4.03
CA PRO A 842 35.48 -15.70 -3.93
C PRO A 842 35.76 -15.00 -5.26
N SER A 843 35.50 -15.67 -6.39
CA SER A 843 35.61 -15.13 -7.75
C SER A 843 34.41 -14.27 -8.15
N TYR A 844 33.56 -13.89 -7.17
CA TYR A 844 32.37 -13.03 -7.36
C TYR A 844 31.26 -13.64 -8.23
N TRP A 845 31.16 -14.95 -8.34
CA TRP A 845 29.97 -15.62 -8.79
C TRP A 845 29.00 -15.76 -7.64
N PHE A 846 27.72 -15.61 -7.92
CA PHE A 846 26.66 -16.00 -7.01
C PHE A 846 25.63 -16.85 -7.73
N PHE A 847 25.06 -17.83 -7.00
CA PHE A 847 23.99 -18.67 -7.42
C PHE A 847 22.97 -18.71 -6.29
N SER A 848 21.70 -18.64 -6.64
CA SER A 848 20.60 -18.78 -5.68
C SER A 848 19.54 -19.67 -6.26
N LEU A 849 19.00 -20.55 -5.44
CA LEU A 849 17.84 -21.39 -5.74
C LEU A 849 16.90 -21.33 -4.56
N GLY A 850 15.65 -20.99 -4.78
CA GLY A 850 14.64 -20.87 -3.74
C GLY A 850 13.35 -21.56 -4.13
N ALA A 851 12.77 -22.31 -3.20
CA ALA A 851 11.45 -22.92 -3.30
C ALA A 851 10.48 -22.20 -2.39
N ASN A 852 9.34 -21.79 -2.92
CA ASN A 852 8.28 -21.11 -2.20
C ASN A 852 7.01 -21.96 -2.17
N TYR A 853 6.35 -21.99 -1.02
CA TYR A 853 5.06 -22.66 -0.84
C TYR A 853 4.07 -21.69 -0.21
N TYR A 854 2.86 -21.63 -0.76
CA TYR A 854 1.79 -20.76 -0.32
C TYR A 854 0.50 -21.54 -0.12
N ALA A 855 -0.22 -21.26 0.95
CA ALA A 855 -1.51 -21.90 1.21
C ALA A 855 -2.46 -20.98 1.98
N ASN A 856 -3.76 -21.31 1.94
CA ASN A 856 -4.81 -20.58 2.65
C ASN A 856 -4.87 -19.10 2.21
N ASN A 857 -4.90 -18.87 0.92
CA ASN A 857 -5.20 -17.57 0.33
C ASN A 857 -6.69 -17.51 -0.03
N TYR A 858 -7.33 -16.36 0.16
CA TYR A 858 -8.77 -16.19 0.05
C TYR A 858 -9.12 -15.02 -0.88
N LEU A 859 -10.27 -15.15 -1.53
CA LEU A 859 -10.82 -14.14 -2.44
C LEU A 859 -11.38 -12.94 -1.67
N SER A 860 -11.33 -11.75 -2.27
CA SER A 860 -11.97 -10.55 -1.75
C SER A 860 -13.49 -10.66 -1.81
N MET A 861 -14.13 -10.41 -0.67
CA MET A 861 -15.58 -10.59 -0.49
C MET A 861 -16.37 -9.38 -0.94
N ASN A 862 -17.55 -9.65 -1.50
CA ASN A 862 -18.59 -8.66 -1.71
C ASN A 862 -19.42 -8.50 -0.42
N PRO A 863 -19.54 -7.27 0.14
CA PRO A 863 -20.28 -7.05 1.38
C PRO A 863 -21.76 -7.39 1.26
N LEU A 864 -22.37 -7.16 0.10
CA LEU A 864 -23.80 -7.42 -0.11
C LEU A 864 -24.17 -8.89 0.09
N TYR A 865 -23.34 -9.81 -0.39
CA TYR A 865 -23.58 -11.25 -0.26
C TYR A 865 -23.54 -11.75 1.20
N ARG A 866 -23.00 -10.95 2.12
CA ARG A 866 -22.86 -11.25 3.55
C ARG A 866 -23.96 -10.58 4.39
N THR A 867 -24.94 -9.95 3.74
CA THR A 867 -26.15 -9.44 4.43
C THR A 867 -27.28 -10.48 4.44
N GLU A 868 -28.19 -10.35 5.36
CA GLU A 868 -29.41 -11.16 5.36
C GLU A 868 -30.26 -10.90 4.11
N LEU A 869 -30.20 -9.67 3.58
CA LEU A 869 -30.92 -9.29 2.34
C LEU A 869 -30.56 -10.18 1.14
N ALA A 870 -29.34 -10.68 1.09
CA ALA A 870 -28.87 -11.53 0.00
C ALA A 870 -29.28 -13.01 0.14
N VAL A 871 -29.66 -13.45 1.33
CA VAL A 871 -29.94 -14.86 1.66
C VAL A 871 -31.38 -15.18 1.98
N VAL A 872 -32.25 -14.16 2.03
CA VAL A 872 -33.68 -14.37 2.20
C VAL A 872 -34.35 -14.70 0.86
N GLY A 873 -35.39 -15.53 0.90
CA GLY A 873 -36.18 -15.87 -0.29
C GLY A 873 -37.05 -14.70 -0.78
N PRO A 874 -37.65 -14.82 -1.99
CA PRO A 874 -38.45 -13.77 -2.59
C PRO A 874 -39.72 -13.43 -1.80
N ASP A 875 -40.20 -14.35 -0.96
CA ASP A 875 -41.34 -14.18 -0.10
C ASP A 875 -40.97 -13.76 1.33
N ASP A 876 -39.83 -13.10 1.49
CA ASP A 876 -39.30 -12.66 2.78
C ASP A 876 -40.37 -12.00 3.66
N LYS A 877 -40.66 -12.66 4.78
CA LYS A 877 -41.56 -12.21 5.87
C LYS A 877 -40.80 -12.19 7.19
N LEU A 878 -39.49 -12.28 7.15
CA LEU A 878 -38.62 -12.41 8.30
C LEU A 878 -38.83 -11.27 9.29
N SER A 879 -39.38 -11.59 10.45
CA SER A 879 -39.66 -10.63 11.50
C SER A 879 -38.38 -10.03 12.10
N SER A 880 -38.47 -8.83 12.67
CA SER A 880 -37.29 -8.22 13.36
C SER A 880 -36.79 -9.07 14.52
N ALA A 881 -37.69 -9.81 15.19
CA ALA A 881 -37.37 -10.73 16.27
C ALA A 881 -36.58 -11.94 15.75
N SER A 882 -37.05 -12.55 14.65
CA SER A 882 -36.34 -13.66 13.99
C SER A 882 -34.95 -13.24 13.49
N ARG A 883 -34.81 -12.05 12.91
CA ARG A 883 -33.53 -11.48 12.49
C ARG A 883 -32.58 -11.30 13.68
N GLU A 884 -33.07 -10.71 14.78
CA GLU A 884 -32.26 -10.49 15.98
C GLU A 884 -31.82 -11.81 16.62
N GLU A 885 -32.68 -12.80 16.71
CA GLU A 885 -32.39 -14.12 17.26
C GLU A 885 -31.35 -14.84 16.38
N HIS A 886 -31.54 -14.83 15.07
CA HIS A 886 -30.57 -15.40 14.13
C HIS A 886 -29.17 -14.75 14.26
N ARG A 887 -29.08 -13.43 14.28
CA ARG A 887 -27.83 -12.68 14.42
C ARG A 887 -27.07 -13.00 15.72
N LYS A 888 -27.79 -13.26 16.81
CA LYS A 888 -27.16 -13.56 18.11
C LYS A 888 -26.63 -14.97 18.23
N SER A 889 -27.34 -15.95 17.69
CA SER A 889 -27.10 -17.36 17.99
C SER A 889 -26.96 -18.25 16.76
N TRP A 890 -27.06 -17.68 15.56
CA TRP A 890 -27.21 -18.43 14.30
C TRP A 890 -28.42 -19.36 14.28
N LEU A 891 -29.45 -19.03 15.11
CA LEU A 891 -30.65 -19.82 15.20
C LEU A 891 -31.37 -19.87 13.85
N LEU A 892 -31.69 -21.07 13.41
CA LEU A 892 -32.54 -21.35 12.27
C LEU A 892 -33.55 -22.42 12.70
N THR A 893 -34.83 -22.11 12.51
CA THR A 893 -35.96 -23.02 12.78
C THR A 893 -36.81 -23.17 11.52
N GLU A 894 -37.68 -24.16 11.49
CA GLU A 894 -38.64 -24.30 10.38
C GLU A 894 -39.47 -23.02 10.19
N ASP A 895 -39.85 -22.34 11.28
CA ASP A 895 -40.64 -21.09 11.21
C ASP A 895 -39.81 -19.98 10.54
N ILE A 896 -38.53 -19.80 10.94
CA ILE A 896 -37.62 -18.82 10.34
C ILE A 896 -37.37 -19.15 8.86
N VAL A 897 -37.23 -20.43 8.51
CA VAL A 897 -37.10 -20.86 7.10
C VAL A 897 -38.37 -20.55 6.32
N ASN A 898 -39.54 -20.76 6.91
CA ASN A 898 -40.83 -20.42 6.29
C ASN A 898 -41.03 -18.88 6.15
N GLU A 899 -40.37 -18.10 7.00
CA GLU A 899 -40.29 -16.63 6.88
C GLU A 899 -39.32 -16.15 5.78
N GLY A 900 -38.55 -17.04 5.19
CA GLY A 900 -37.69 -16.74 4.02
C GLY A 900 -36.20 -16.98 4.17
N LEU A 901 -35.68 -17.26 5.38
CA LEU A 901 -34.24 -17.48 5.58
C LEU A 901 -33.83 -18.94 5.35
N SER A 902 -32.97 -19.20 4.38
CA SER A 902 -32.58 -20.55 3.96
C SER A 902 -31.18 -20.90 4.39
N ALA A 903 -30.99 -22.10 4.97
CA ALA A 903 -29.66 -22.64 5.30
C ALA A 903 -28.78 -22.80 4.06
N GLU A 904 -29.37 -23.23 2.95
CA GLU A 904 -28.66 -23.42 1.69
C GLU A 904 -28.19 -22.09 1.10
N GLU A 905 -29.03 -21.08 1.10
CA GLU A 905 -28.68 -19.74 0.62
C GLU A 905 -27.61 -19.08 1.52
N ILE A 906 -27.68 -19.26 2.84
CA ILE A 906 -26.64 -18.78 3.76
C ILE A 906 -25.28 -19.41 3.40
N GLU A 907 -25.22 -20.73 3.28
CA GLU A 907 -23.99 -21.44 2.94
C GLU A 907 -23.46 -21.05 1.56
N TYR A 908 -24.34 -20.87 0.57
CA TYR A 908 -23.96 -20.49 -0.80
C TYR A 908 -23.49 -19.04 -0.91
N MET A 909 -24.29 -18.09 -0.41
CA MET A 909 -24.02 -16.66 -0.58
C MET A 909 -22.89 -16.18 0.33
N ALA A 910 -22.87 -16.63 1.59
CA ALA A 910 -21.91 -16.13 2.58
C ALA A 910 -20.51 -16.75 2.48
N ALA A 911 -20.34 -17.90 1.83
CA ALA A 911 -19.06 -18.58 1.76
C ALA A 911 -17.99 -17.75 1.08
N GLN A 912 -16.81 -17.66 1.70
CA GLN A 912 -15.61 -17.07 1.11
C GLN A 912 -14.83 -18.11 0.31
N GLU A 913 -14.46 -17.78 -0.93
CA GLU A 913 -13.68 -18.67 -1.78
C GLU A 913 -12.23 -18.76 -1.32
N LYS A 914 -11.70 -19.98 -1.27
CA LYS A 914 -10.33 -20.30 -0.92
C LYS A 914 -9.57 -20.79 -2.15
N PHE A 915 -8.36 -20.25 -2.38
CA PHE A 915 -7.50 -20.67 -3.49
C PHE A 915 -6.73 -21.98 -3.15
N SER A 916 -6.41 -22.71 -4.20
CA SER A 916 -5.55 -23.89 -4.10
C SER A 916 -4.15 -23.51 -3.64
N PRO A 917 -3.45 -24.38 -2.90
CA PRO A 917 -2.05 -24.16 -2.55
C PRO A 917 -1.16 -24.04 -3.79
N ALA A 918 -0.09 -23.26 -3.68
CA ALA A 918 0.84 -23.00 -4.77
C ALA A 918 2.29 -23.32 -4.37
N PHE A 919 3.05 -23.83 -5.34
CA PHE A 919 4.46 -24.11 -5.20
C PHE A 919 5.24 -23.49 -6.37
N VAL A 920 6.30 -22.73 -6.06
CA VAL A 920 7.07 -21.97 -7.04
C VAL A 920 8.56 -22.13 -6.78
N ILE A 921 9.35 -22.35 -7.82
CA ILE A 921 10.81 -22.38 -7.76
C ILE A 921 11.37 -21.16 -8.51
N ASN A 922 12.25 -20.42 -7.83
CA ASN A 922 12.97 -19.30 -8.38
C ASN A 922 14.48 -19.57 -8.34
N ALA A 923 15.22 -19.09 -9.33
CA ALA A 923 16.67 -19.21 -9.36
C ALA A 923 17.30 -17.91 -9.82
N SER A 924 18.53 -17.64 -9.35
CA SER A 924 19.32 -16.55 -9.87
C SER A 924 20.80 -16.91 -10.00
N ILE A 925 21.44 -16.29 -10.97
CA ILE A 925 22.88 -16.40 -11.22
C ILE A 925 23.45 -15.06 -11.58
N GLY A 926 24.65 -14.74 -11.12
CA GLY A 926 25.33 -13.54 -11.56
C GLY A 926 26.82 -13.56 -11.28
N LYS A 927 27.49 -12.60 -11.85
CA LYS A 927 28.93 -12.42 -11.75
C LYS A 927 29.29 -10.94 -11.78
N SER A 928 30.27 -10.60 -10.94
CA SER A 928 30.93 -9.30 -10.99
C SER A 928 32.42 -9.47 -11.38
N TRP A 929 32.96 -8.53 -12.15
CA TRP A 929 34.36 -8.42 -12.47
C TRP A 929 34.86 -7.07 -11.98
N TYR A 930 36.01 -7.07 -11.35
CA TYR A 930 36.73 -5.86 -10.90
C TYR A 930 38.02 -5.69 -11.69
N ILE A 931 38.16 -4.55 -12.32
CA ILE A 931 39.34 -4.19 -13.09
C ILE A 931 40.06 -3.06 -12.35
N GLN A 932 41.32 -3.27 -11.97
CA GLN A 932 42.16 -2.32 -11.25
C GLN A 932 41.54 -1.76 -9.96
N ARG A 933 40.61 -2.48 -9.33
CA ARG A 933 39.83 -2.04 -8.18
C ARG A 933 39.03 -0.75 -8.40
N LYS A 934 38.98 -0.22 -9.61
CA LYS A 934 38.31 1.03 -9.97
C LYS A 934 37.03 0.77 -10.76
N TYR A 935 37.08 -0.17 -11.70
CA TYR A 935 35.95 -0.46 -12.57
C TYR A 935 35.29 -1.76 -12.14
N GLN A 936 33.98 -1.75 -12.05
CA GLN A 936 33.18 -2.95 -11.81
C GLN A 936 32.17 -3.10 -12.93
N PHE A 937 32.08 -4.25 -13.56
CA PHE A 937 31.00 -4.62 -14.44
C PHE A 937 30.49 -5.99 -14.03
N GLY A 938 29.24 -6.29 -14.38
CA GLY A 938 28.66 -7.56 -14.04
C GLY A 938 27.31 -7.77 -14.70
N PHE A 939 26.81 -8.97 -14.45
CA PHE A 939 25.44 -9.32 -14.81
C PHE A 939 24.75 -10.06 -13.66
N SER A 940 23.41 -9.99 -13.66
CA SER A 940 22.53 -10.86 -12.87
C SER A 940 21.38 -11.32 -13.74
N LEU A 941 21.09 -12.60 -13.71
CA LEU A 941 19.93 -13.23 -14.31
C LEU A 941 19.10 -13.85 -13.19
N GLU A 942 17.86 -13.46 -13.10
CA GLU A 942 16.85 -14.08 -12.23
C GLU A 942 15.80 -14.75 -13.10
N ILE A 943 15.37 -15.93 -12.70
CA ILE A 943 14.27 -16.68 -13.32
C ILE A 943 13.27 -16.98 -12.20
N LYS A 944 12.04 -16.50 -12.37
CA LYS A 944 10.92 -16.77 -11.46
C LYS A 944 9.97 -17.78 -12.08
N ASN A 945 9.30 -18.55 -11.22
CA ASN A 945 8.36 -19.58 -11.60
C ASN A 945 8.94 -20.55 -12.66
N MET A 946 10.11 -21.15 -12.35
CA MET A 946 10.82 -22.07 -13.27
C MET A 946 9.96 -23.26 -13.71
N LEU A 947 8.96 -23.66 -12.91
CA LEU A 947 8.04 -24.73 -13.23
C LEU A 947 6.97 -24.32 -14.25
N ASN A 948 6.93 -23.03 -14.63
CA ASN A 948 5.95 -22.45 -15.57
C ASN A 948 4.48 -22.72 -15.19
N ASN A 949 4.19 -22.75 -13.88
CA ASN A 949 2.83 -22.94 -13.42
C ASN A 949 2.00 -21.66 -13.62
N ARG A 950 0.96 -21.73 -14.46
CA ARG A 950 0.07 -20.60 -14.80
C ARG A 950 -1.29 -20.69 -14.12
N ASP A 951 -1.55 -21.72 -13.32
CA ASP A 951 -2.85 -21.98 -12.69
C ASP A 951 -2.89 -21.47 -11.25
N ILE A 952 -1.90 -20.69 -10.83
CA ILE A 952 -1.83 -20.11 -9.50
C ILE A 952 -2.63 -18.82 -9.47
N ARG A 953 -3.77 -18.82 -8.74
CA ARG A 953 -4.56 -17.61 -8.47
C ARG A 953 -3.86 -16.78 -7.40
N THR A 954 -3.59 -15.51 -7.72
CA THR A 954 -2.88 -14.59 -6.82
C THR A 954 -3.80 -13.60 -6.12
N GLY A 955 -4.99 -13.37 -6.67
CA GLY A 955 -5.99 -12.45 -6.15
C GLY A 955 -7.24 -12.44 -7.01
N GLY A 956 -8.11 -11.49 -6.77
CA GLY A 956 -9.38 -11.31 -7.46
C GLY A 956 -10.48 -10.86 -6.51
N TYR A 957 -11.71 -10.81 -7.00
CA TYR A 957 -12.84 -10.31 -6.25
C TYR A 957 -14.16 -10.93 -6.72
N GLU A 958 -15.13 -10.98 -5.82
CA GLU A 958 -16.52 -11.32 -6.14
C GLU A 958 -17.17 -10.13 -6.83
N GLN A 959 -17.86 -10.37 -7.94
CA GLN A 959 -18.59 -9.33 -8.66
C GLN A 959 -19.85 -8.96 -7.88
N THR A 960 -20.22 -7.68 -7.91
CA THR A 960 -21.49 -7.23 -7.36
C THR A 960 -22.45 -7.01 -8.51
N ARG A 961 -23.53 -7.80 -8.54
CA ARG A 961 -24.64 -7.60 -9.45
C ARG A 961 -25.94 -7.95 -8.75
N ILE A 962 -26.97 -7.17 -9.02
CA ILE A 962 -28.32 -7.35 -8.49
C ILE A 962 -29.22 -7.59 -9.70
N LEU A 963 -29.91 -8.71 -9.74
CA LEU A 963 -30.92 -8.97 -10.75
C LEU A 963 -32.30 -8.68 -10.16
N LYS A 964 -33.10 -7.93 -10.90
CA LYS A 964 -34.50 -7.71 -10.59
C LYS A 964 -35.35 -8.60 -11.47
N SER A 965 -36.17 -9.44 -10.87
CA SER A 965 -37.18 -10.24 -11.57
C SER A 965 -38.59 -9.75 -11.17
N GLY A 966 -39.22 -9.00 -12.07
CA GLY A 966 -40.54 -8.40 -11.80
C GLY A 966 -40.51 -7.37 -10.67
N SER A 967 -41.37 -7.54 -9.67
CA SER A 967 -41.41 -6.72 -8.47
C SER A 967 -40.46 -7.15 -7.37
N TYR A 968 -39.75 -8.26 -7.57
CA TYR A 968 -38.81 -8.80 -6.58
C TYR A 968 -37.38 -8.48 -6.93
N THR A 969 -36.58 -8.13 -5.92
CA THR A 969 -35.13 -8.03 -6.03
C THR A 969 -34.55 -9.33 -5.49
N ARG A 970 -33.91 -10.13 -6.34
CA ARG A 970 -33.16 -11.31 -5.92
C ARG A 970 -31.68 -11.07 -6.16
N TYR A 971 -30.89 -11.43 -5.18
CA TYR A 971 -29.44 -11.36 -5.24
C TYR A 971 -28.90 -12.69 -5.77
N TYR A 972 -28.01 -12.61 -6.74
CA TYR A 972 -27.32 -13.78 -7.31
C TYR A 972 -25.83 -13.63 -7.13
N ARG A 973 -25.18 -14.73 -6.81
CA ARG A 973 -23.74 -14.79 -6.77
C ARG A 973 -23.23 -15.01 -8.19
N PHE A 974 -22.64 -13.97 -8.76
CA PHE A 974 -21.96 -14.05 -10.05
C PHE A 974 -20.59 -14.69 -9.93
N ASP A 975 -20.10 -15.24 -11.05
CA ASP A 975 -18.76 -15.76 -11.15
C ASP A 975 -17.72 -14.73 -10.71
N SER A 976 -16.79 -15.16 -9.87
CA SER A 976 -15.70 -14.31 -9.41
C SER A 976 -14.71 -14.02 -10.54
N LYS A 977 -14.04 -12.87 -10.43
CA LYS A 977 -12.94 -12.51 -11.32
C LYS A 977 -11.60 -12.77 -10.65
N TYR A 978 -10.61 -13.28 -11.40
CA TYR A 978 -9.34 -13.72 -10.86
C TYR A 978 -8.15 -13.06 -11.53
N PHE A 979 -7.05 -12.93 -10.77
CA PHE A 979 -5.72 -12.69 -11.30
C PHE A 979 -4.89 -13.95 -11.13
N TYR A 980 -4.09 -14.26 -12.13
CA TYR A 980 -3.19 -15.40 -12.13
C TYR A 980 -1.72 -14.98 -12.10
N MET A 981 -0.87 -15.86 -11.56
CA MET A 981 0.57 -15.70 -11.63
C MET A 981 1.06 -15.90 -13.06
N GLN A 982 2.00 -15.07 -13.47
CA GLN A 982 2.67 -15.25 -14.75
C GLN A 982 3.48 -16.54 -14.74
N GLY A 983 3.64 -17.17 -15.89
CA GLY A 983 4.50 -18.35 -16.07
C GLY A 983 5.98 -18.04 -15.85
N ALA A 984 6.86 -18.89 -16.33
CA ALA A 984 8.30 -18.71 -16.20
C ALA A 984 8.75 -17.39 -16.81
N ASN A 985 9.30 -16.51 -16.01
CA ASN A 985 9.75 -15.21 -16.44
C ASN A 985 11.20 -14.95 -16.03
N TYR A 986 11.86 -14.05 -16.74
CA TYR A 986 13.25 -13.73 -16.50
C TYR A 986 13.47 -12.24 -16.32
N MET A 987 14.53 -11.92 -15.60
CA MET A 987 15.08 -10.58 -15.47
C MET A 987 16.61 -10.65 -15.61
N LEU A 988 17.15 -10.06 -16.68
CA LEU A 988 18.59 -9.98 -16.97
C LEU A 988 19.04 -8.53 -16.82
N ASN A 989 19.93 -8.29 -15.87
CA ASN A 989 20.52 -6.99 -15.63
C ASN A 989 22.03 -7.02 -15.94
N LEU A 990 22.47 -6.07 -16.74
CA LEU A 990 23.88 -5.79 -17.01
C LEU A 990 24.22 -4.44 -16.39
N TYR A 991 25.34 -4.34 -15.69
CA TYR A 991 25.75 -3.09 -15.05
C TYR A 991 27.24 -2.83 -15.16
N PHE A 992 27.57 -1.55 -15.23
CA PHE A 992 28.91 -1.03 -15.21
C PHE A 992 29.01 0.11 -14.19
N ARG A 993 30.08 0.12 -13.40
CA ARG A 993 30.35 1.12 -12.37
C ARG A 993 31.83 1.53 -12.36
N PHE A 994 32.05 2.84 -12.11
CA PHE A 994 33.43 3.40 -11.94
C PHE A 994 33.40 4.64 -11.05
#